data_4fe6e8fd85f12fd2684b168d87610e06
#
_entry.id   4fe6e8fd85f12fd2684b168d87610e06
#
_cell.length_a   1.000
_cell.length_b   1.000
_cell.length_c   1.000
_cell.angle_alpha   90.00
_cell.angle_beta   90.00
_cell.angle_gamma   90.00
#
_symmetry.space_group_name_H-M   'P 1'
#
loop_
_entity.id
_entity.type
_entity.pdbx_description
1 polymer ?
#
loop_
_entity_poly.entity_id
_entity_poly.type
_entity_poly.pdbx_seq_one_letter_code
_entity_poly.pdbx_strand_id
1 'polypeptide(L)'
;MTNTIDRPAADDEHVLDHLIIRFAGDSGDGMQLTGDRFTSVSASFGNDLSTLPDFPAEIRAPAGTVNGVSAFQVNIADHKITTPGDEPNVLVAMNPAALMADLHRLEPGGTVIVNEDAFEERNLDKAGYKANPLDDDTLSNYRVLKVPMTSLTKEICAPLGVKPRDAERSKNFFALGLVSFMYTRPVDPTIDWITEKFGGNELVEAANKASFLAGFNFGETTEAVGHRYEVKPAKMPAGEYTSITGNTALAWGIVAAGQLAKLPITLGSYPITPASDILHELSKHKHFGIRTVQAEDEIAAIGMALGAAFAGHLGVTTTSGPGVALKSETTSLAVSIELPLLLVDIQRGGPSTGLPTKTEASDLNIALYGRHGEAPVPVVAAYTPAQCFYAAIEAIRIALKYRTPVILLSDGYLANGSEPWILPSVDSLPDISVPFTTEPNHVDDEGNDVFWPYLRDETTLARPWAIPGTPGLMHRVGGLEKNDGSGNIDYTPANHERMVHLRAAKIAAIAADIPPTEINGDPDADVLILGWGSTWAAIDAAVQRSRRVGKRVASAHIMHLNPLPPDLGDILKRFERIIVPELNMGQLTQLIRGKFLVDAQCLSKVQGMPFKSREIEAAIDEALASISNSNTATNGATS
;
A
#
# COMPACT_ATOMS: atom_id res chain seq x y z
N MET A 1 -45.82 -43.72 9.66
CA MET A 1 -44.43 -44.14 9.93
C MET A 1 -43.55 -43.18 9.16
N THR A 2 -43.14 -42.13 9.82
CA THR A 2 -42.23 -41.09 9.29
C THR A 2 -40.79 -41.56 9.47
N ASN A 3 -40.11 -41.91 8.36
CA ASN A 3 -38.69 -42.18 8.36
C ASN A 3 -37.95 -40.87 8.59
N THR A 4 -37.49 -40.65 9.80
CA THR A 4 -36.43 -39.70 10.10
C THR A 4 -35.13 -40.31 9.58
N ILE A 5 -34.59 -39.72 8.52
CA ILE A 5 -33.22 -39.98 8.11
C ILE A 5 -32.35 -39.30 9.17
N ASP A 6 -31.65 -40.12 9.98
CA ASP A 6 -30.60 -39.66 10.87
C ASP A 6 -29.53 -38.95 10.01
N ARG A 7 -29.42 -37.65 10.17
CA ARG A 7 -28.22 -36.92 9.73
C ARG A 7 -27.05 -37.41 10.59
N PRO A 8 -25.90 -37.76 9.99
CA PRO A 8 -24.71 -38.02 10.78
C PRO A 8 -24.41 -36.82 11.66
N ALA A 9 -23.92 -37.08 12.87
CA ALA A 9 -23.54 -36.09 13.87
C ALA A 9 -22.63 -35.01 13.23
N ALA A 10 -22.82 -33.77 13.65
CA ALA A 10 -22.01 -32.65 13.21
C ALA A 10 -20.53 -33.00 13.34
N ASP A 11 -19.82 -33.00 12.20
CA ASP A 11 -18.38 -33.17 12.16
C ASP A 11 -17.72 -32.17 13.10
N ASP A 12 -16.67 -32.61 13.81
CA ASP A 12 -15.83 -31.77 14.67
C ASP A 12 -15.22 -30.65 13.82
N GLU A 13 -15.83 -29.46 13.82
CA GLU A 13 -15.24 -28.26 13.22
C GLU A 13 -14.04 -27.83 14.06
N HIS A 14 -12.85 -27.91 13.48
CA HIS A 14 -11.64 -27.41 14.12
C HIS A 14 -11.60 -25.89 14.02
N VAL A 15 -11.73 -25.21 15.16
CA VAL A 15 -11.64 -23.75 15.24
C VAL A 15 -10.19 -23.33 15.19
N LEU A 16 -9.88 -22.40 14.26
CA LEU A 16 -8.59 -21.76 14.13
C LEU A 16 -8.69 -20.30 14.58
N ASP A 17 -7.63 -19.78 15.18
CA ASP A 17 -7.52 -18.36 15.52
C ASP A 17 -7.14 -17.51 14.29
N HIS A 18 -6.38 -18.08 13.36
CA HIS A 18 -6.04 -17.46 12.07
C HIS A 18 -5.78 -18.51 10.99
N LEU A 19 -5.76 -18.06 9.74
CA LEU A 19 -5.49 -18.88 8.58
C LEU A 19 -4.81 -18.05 7.49
N ILE A 20 -3.67 -18.52 6.98
CA ILE A 20 -2.94 -17.90 5.89
C ILE A 20 -2.98 -18.83 4.69
N ILE A 21 -3.64 -18.39 3.61
CA ILE A 21 -3.72 -19.13 2.34
C ILE A 21 -2.94 -18.37 1.27
N ARG A 22 -2.14 -19.11 0.48
CA ARG A 22 -1.50 -18.60 -0.72
C ARG A 22 -2.02 -19.34 -1.94
N PHE A 23 -2.68 -18.60 -2.84
CA PHE A 23 -3.11 -19.07 -4.15
C PHE A 23 -2.03 -18.74 -5.16
N ALA A 24 -1.53 -19.71 -5.92
CA ALA A 24 -0.46 -19.52 -6.88
C ALA A 24 -0.73 -20.27 -8.20
N GLY A 25 -0.43 -19.61 -9.32
CA GLY A 25 -0.64 -20.14 -10.67
C GLY A 25 -0.03 -19.22 -11.72
N ASP A 26 -0.25 -19.49 -12.99
CA ASP A 26 0.14 -18.57 -14.05
C ASP A 26 -0.71 -17.29 -14.00
N SER A 27 -0.20 -16.21 -14.57
CA SER A 27 -0.91 -14.92 -14.70
C SER A 27 -2.33 -15.06 -15.31
N GLY A 28 -2.57 -16.08 -16.15
CA GLY A 28 -3.86 -16.38 -16.76
C GLY A 28 -4.77 -17.30 -15.94
N ASP A 29 -4.28 -17.89 -14.84
CA ASP A 29 -5.06 -18.83 -14.02
C ASP A 29 -6.05 -18.14 -13.06
N GLY A 30 -6.08 -16.81 -12.99
CA GLY A 30 -7.05 -16.06 -12.22
C GLY A 30 -6.80 -16.06 -10.70
N MET A 31 -5.56 -16.24 -10.25
CA MET A 31 -5.23 -16.34 -8.82
C MET A 31 -5.51 -15.06 -8.05
N GLN A 32 -5.29 -13.90 -8.67
CA GLN A 32 -5.65 -12.60 -8.07
C GLN A 32 -7.17 -12.52 -7.81
N LEU A 33 -7.98 -12.93 -8.78
CA LEU A 33 -9.44 -12.96 -8.67
C LEU A 33 -9.90 -13.93 -7.57
N THR A 34 -9.29 -15.12 -7.51
CA THR A 34 -9.62 -16.15 -6.51
C THR A 34 -9.32 -15.67 -5.10
N GLY A 35 -8.12 -15.10 -4.89
CA GLY A 35 -7.71 -14.55 -3.60
C GLY A 35 -8.56 -13.36 -3.18
N ASP A 36 -8.82 -12.41 -4.08
CA ASP A 36 -9.69 -11.26 -3.83
C ASP A 36 -11.11 -11.70 -3.45
N ARG A 37 -11.68 -12.69 -4.16
CA ARG A 37 -13.02 -13.19 -3.84
C ARG A 37 -13.08 -13.89 -2.49
N PHE A 38 -12.07 -14.74 -2.18
CA PHE A 38 -11.96 -15.36 -0.85
C PHE A 38 -11.84 -14.31 0.26
N THR A 39 -11.05 -13.27 0.02
CA THR A 39 -10.91 -12.11 0.91
C THR A 39 -12.24 -11.42 1.16
N SER A 40 -12.98 -11.09 0.08
CA SER A 40 -14.27 -10.39 0.18
C SER A 40 -15.32 -11.18 0.96
N VAL A 41 -15.39 -12.50 0.76
CA VAL A 41 -16.31 -13.38 1.52
C VAL A 41 -15.90 -13.44 2.99
N SER A 42 -14.60 -13.53 3.27
CA SER A 42 -14.09 -13.57 4.65
C SER A 42 -14.32 -12.24 5.38
N ALA A 43 -14.18 -11.11 4.69
CA ALA A 43 -14.55 -9.79 5.20
C ALA A 43 -16.04 -9.70 5.55
N SER A 44 -16.91 -10.16 4.64
CA SER A 44 -18.37 -10.20 4.87
C SER A 44 -18.78 -11.15 5.99
N PHE A 45 -17.99 -12.20 6.22
CA PHE A 45 -18.17 -13.11 7.34
C PHE A 45 -17.75 -12.47 8.68
N GLY A 46 -17.00 -11.36 8.65
CA GLY A 46 -16.60 -10.59 9.83
C GLY A 46 -15.18 -10.91 10.33
N ASN A 47 -14.34 -11.58 9.56
CA ASN A 47 -12.95 -11.77 9.91
C ASN A 47 -12.15 -10.46 9.74
N ASP A 48 -11.14 -10.26 10.58
CA ASP A 48 -10.06 -9.34 10.25
C ASP A 48 -9.15 -9.99 9.21
N LEU A 49 -8.56 -9.18 8.33
CA LEU A 49 -7.78 -9.70 7.21
C LEU A 49 -6.66 -8.76 6.77
N SER A 50 -5.65 -9.35 6.12
CA SER A 50 -4.59 -8.61 5.43
C SER A 50 -4.14 -9.41 4.21
N THR A 51 -3.90 -8.74 3.08
CA THR A 51 -3.57 -9.40 1.82
C THR A 51 -2.21 -8.98 1.26
N LEU A 52 -1.60 -9.88 0.49
CA LEU A 52 -0.39 -9.65 -0.29
C LEU A 52 -0.56 -10.20 -1.71
N PRO A 53 -1.08 -9.41 -2.64
CA PRO A 53 -1.01 -9.72 -4.06
C PRO A 53 0.44 -9.74 -4.54
N ASP A 54 0.83 -10.81 -5.24
CA ASP A 54 2.18 -11.01 -5.75
C ASP A 54 2.10 -11.24 -7.26
N PHE A 55 2.40 -10.20 -8.03
CA PHE A 55 2.34 -10.24 -9.48
C PHE A 55 3.63 -10.82 -10.07
N PRO A 56 3.58 -11.41 -11.28
CA PRO A 56 4.76 -11.93 -11.94
C PRO A 56 5.89 -10.92 -12.00
N ALA A 57 7.11 -11.37 -11.78
CA ALA A 57 8.29 -10.52 -11.92
C ALA A 57 8.47 -10.01 -13.36
N GLU A 58 8.09 -10.83 -14.34
CA GLU A 58 8.13 -10.53 -15.76
C GLU A 58 6.71 -10.46 -16.32
N ILE A 59 6.29 -9.28 -16.80
CA ILE A 59 4.91 -8.99 -17.25
C ILE A 59 4.46 -9.90 -18.41
N ARG A 60 5.40 -10.47 -19.21
CA ARG A 60 5.13 -11.33 -20.36
C ARG A 60 5.91 -12.63 -20.31
N ALA A 61 6.19 -13.16 -19.12
CA ALA A 61 6.82 -14.46 -18.99
C ALA A 61 5.99 -15.55 -19.70
N PRO A 62 6.63 -16.53 -20.32
CA PRO A 62 5.93 -17.67 -20.89
C PRO A 62 5.15 -18.44 -19.81
N ALA A 63 3.93 -18.87 -20.14
CA ALA A 63 3.09 -19.64 -19.24
C ALA A 63 3.80 -20.97 -18.83
N GLY A 64 3.70 -21.32 -17.56
CA GLY A 64 4.33 -22.50 -16.97
C GLY A 64 5.78 -22.30 -16.53
N THR A 65 6.31 -21.07 -16.55
CA THR A 65 7.64 -20.74 -16.03
C THR A 65 7.55 -20.08 -14.66
N VAL A 66 8.55 -20.26 -13.81
CA VAL A 66 8.60 -19.69 -12.45
C VAL A 66 8.48 -18.16 -12.46
N ASN A 67 9.07 -17.49 -13.44
CA ASN A 67 8.99 -16.01 -13.57
C ASN A 67 7.58 -15.50 -13.92
N GLY A 68 6.70 -16.37 -14.46
CA GLY A 68 5.32 -16.06 -14.83
C GLY A 68 4.29 -16.33 -13.73
N VAL A 69 4.72 -16.80 -12.57
CA VAL A 69 3.83 -17.12 -11.45
C VAL A 69 3.25 -15.86 -10.86
N SER A 70 1.92 -15.85 -10.78
CA SER A 70 1.10 -14.89 -10.03
C SER A 70 0.59 -15.56 -8.78
N ALA A 71 0.70 -14.90 -7.65
CA ALA A 71 0.19 -15.44 -6.39
C ALA A 71 -0.60 -14.38 -5.60
N PHE A 72 -1.45 -14.85 -4.72
CA PHE A 72 -2.23 -14.01 -3.81
C PHE A 72 -2.24 -14.66 -2.43
N GLN A 73 -1.68 -13.96 -1.44
CA GLN A 73 -1.72 -14.41 -0.06
C GLN A 73 -2.77 -13.64 0.71
N VAL A 74 -3.58 -14.33 1.49
CA VAL A 74 -4.55 -13.75 2.41
C VAL A 74 -4.37 -14.37 3.79
N ASN A 75 -4.29 -13.51 4.79
CA ASN A 75 -4.36 -13.86 6.20
C ASN A 75 -5.74 -13.43 6.71
N ILE A 76 -6.47 -14.33 7.33
CA ILE A 76 -7.76 -14.07 8.01
C ILE A 76 -7.66 -14.51 9.46
N ALA A 77 -8.27 -13.76 10.38
CA ALA A 77 -8.20 -14.04 11.81
C ALA A 77 -9.50 -13.71 12.55
N ASP A 78 -9.68 -14.32 13.73
CA ASP A 78 -10.74 -14.01 14.70
C ASP A 78 -10.38 -12.84 15.63
N HIS A 79 -9.23 -12.24 15.44
CA HIS A 79 -8.67 -11.11 16.19
C HIS A 79 -7.96 -10.14 15.26
N LYS A 80 -7.58 -8.96 15.78
CA LYS A 80 -6.88 -7.95 15.00
C LYS A 80 -5.51 -8.44 14.55
N ILE A 81 -5.28 -8.35 13.23
CA ILE A 81 -4.00 -8.63 12.58
C ILE A 81 -3.55 -7.40 11.78
N THR A 82 -2.25 -7.32 11.47
CA THR A 82 -1.69 -6.19 10.73
C THR A 82 -0.91 -6.63 9.49
N THR A 83 -0.56 -7.93 9.39
CA THR A 83 0.28 -8.45 8.31
C THR A 83 -0.40 -9.56 7.52
N PRO A 84 -0.02 -9.78 6.26
CA PRO A 84 -0.51 -10.91 5.46
C PRO A 84 0.06 -12.26 5.91
N GLY A 85 0.79 -12.29 7.03
CA GLY A 85 1.42 -13.48 7.61
C GLY A 85 2.80 -13.80 7.04
N ASP A 86 3.65 -14.38 7.88
CA ASP A 86 5.05 -14.67 7.53
C ASP A 86 5.18 -15.94 6.68
N GLU A 87 4.39 -16.98 6.99
CA GLU A 87 4.39 -18.28 6.33
C GLU A 87 2.95 -18.77 6.13
N PRO A 88 2.53 -19.11 4.89
CA PRO A 88 1.21 -19.68 4.65
C PRO A 88 1.03 -21.04 5.36
N ASN A 89 -0.20 -21.29 5.84
CA ASN A 89 -0.62 -22.62 6.31
C ASN A 89 -1.05 -23.50 5.14
N VAL A 90 -1.49 -22.86 4.03
CA VAL A 90 -2.02 -23.53 2.85
C VAL A 90 -1.44 -22.92 1.59
N LEU A 91 -0.98 -23.77 0.69
CA LEU A 91 -0.59 -23.40 -0.68
C LEU A 91 -1.54 -24.09 -1.67
N VAL A 92 -2.23 -23.30 -2.48
CA VAL A 92 -2.99 -23.78 -3.64
C VAL A 92 -2.13 -23.55 -4.88
N ALA A 93 -1.56 -24.62 -5.45
CA ALA A 93 -0.68 -24.56 -6.61
C ALA A 93 -1.39 -25.10 -7.86
N MET A 94 -1.68 -24.22 -8.81
CA MET A 94 -2.42 -24.57 -10.02
C MET A 94 -1.58 -25.28 -11.07
N ASN A 95 -0.24 -25.24 -10.93
CA ASN A 95 0.71 -25.88 -11.85
C ASN A 95 2.09 -26.10 -11.18
N PRO A 96 3.02 -26.84 -11.82
CA PRO A 96 4.34 -27.11 -11.27
C PRO A 96 5.19 -25.85 -11.01
N ALA A 97 5.07 -24.81 -11.85
CA ALA A 97 5.81 -23.57 -11.67
C ALA A 97 5.38 -22.82 -10.40
N ALA A 98 4.08 -22.81 -10.09
CA ALA A 98 3.54 -22.25 -8.85
C ALA A 98 4.04 -23.02 -7.62
N LEU A 99 4.08 -24.35 -7.68
CA LEU A 99 4.64 -25.16 -6.61
C LEU A 99 6.14 -24.87 -6.40
N MET A 100 6.92 -24.81 -7.47
CA MET A 100 8.36 -24.50 -7.42
C MET A 100 8.62 -23.11 -6.81
N ALA A 101 7.80 -22.12 -7.20
CA ALA A 101 7.98 -20.74 -6.75
C ALA A 101 7.66 -20.54 -5.26
N ASP A 102 6.66 -21.27 -4.71
CA ASP A 102 6.08 -20.92 -3.41
C ASP A 102 6.15 -22.00 -2.32
N LEU A 103 6.55 -23.25 -2.66
CA LEU A 103 6.63 -24.33 -1.67
C LEU A 103 7.54 -23.98 -0.47
N HIS A 104 8.66 -23.31 -0.73
CA HIS A 104 9.64 -22.92 0.28
C HIS A 104 9.12 -21.86 1.27
N ARG A 105 7.97 -21.25 0.98
CA ARG A 105 7.30 -20.25 1.84
C ARG A 105 6.32 -20.87 2.81
N LEU A 106 5.82 -22.09 2.49
CA LEU A 106 4.82 -22.80 3.27
C LEU A 106 5.43 -23.25 4.60
N GLU A 107 4.66 -23.13 5.68
CA GLU A 107 5.10 -23.65 6.98
C GLU A 107 5.32 -25.17 6.97
N PRO A 108 6.25 -25.70 7.77
CA PRO A 108 6.43 -27.13 7.91
C PRO A 108 5.15 -27.81 8.38
N GLY A 109 4.73 -28.87 7.69
CA GLY A 109 3.46 -29.58 7.98
C GLY A 109 2.23 -28.95 7.36
N GLY A 110 2.38 -27.82 6.66
CA GLY A 110 1.28 -27.14 6.00
C GLY A 110 0.60 -27.96 4.90
N THR A 111 -0.52 -27.46 4.39
CA THR A 111 -1.32 -28.15 3.37
C THR A 111 -0.97 -27.65 1.97
N VAL A 112 -0.69 -28.57 1.05
CA VAL A 112 -0.48 -28.30 -0.38
C VAL A 112 -1.67 -28.86 -1.17
N ILE A 113 -2.41 -28.00 -1.84
CA ILE A 113 -3.50 -28.37 -2.75
C ILE A 113 -2.99 -28.17 -4.18
N VAL A 114 -2.92 -29.25 -4.98
CA VAL A 114 -2.40 -29.18 -6.34
C VAL A 114 -3.46 -29.57 -7.37
N ASN A 115 -3.48 -28.85 -8.49
CA ASN A 115 -4.19 -29.28 -9.68
C ASN A 115 -3.32 -30.35 -10.40
N GLU A 116 -3.54 -31.63 -10.10
CA GLU A 116 -2.69 -32.72 -10.60
C GLU A 116 -2.66 -32.85 -12.12
N ASP A 117 -3.74 -32.45 -12.81
CA ASP A 117 -3.81 -32.46 -14.28
C ASP A 117 -2.72 -31.59 -14.94
N ALA A 118 -2.16 -30.63 -14.21
CA ALA A 118 -1.12 -29.74 -14.73
C ALA A 118 0.30 -30.32 -14.61
N PHE A 119 0.49 -31.45 -13.88
CA PHE A 119 1.80 -32.03 -13.60
C PHE A 119 2.26 -33.03 -14.68
N GLU A 120 2.07 -32.61 -15.95
CA GLU A 120 2.57 -33.34 -17.12
C GLU A 120 4.06 -33.04 -17.37
N GLU A 121 4.80 -33.97 -17.98
CA GLU A 121 6.24 -33.87 -18.27
C GLU A 121 6.64 -32.51 -18.86
N ARG A 122 5.91 -32.05 -19.87
CA ARG A 122 6.15 -30.75 -20.52
C ARG A 122 6.10 -29.55 -19.55
N ASN A 123 5.19 -29.59 -18.57
CA ASN A 123 5.02 -28.49 -17.61
C ASN A 123 6.05 -28.60 -16.48
N LEU A 124 6.42 -29.81 -16.10
CA LEU A 124 7.51 -30.09 -15.15
C LEU A 124 8.85 -29.58 -15.70
N ASP A 125 9.16 -29.86 -16.95
CA ASP A 125 10.37 -29.38 -17.64
C ASP A 125 10.43 -27.83 -17.66
N LYS A 126 9.32 -27.16 -18.00
CA LYS A 126 9.25 -25.70 -18.02
C LYS A 126 9.47 -25.07 -16.63
N ALA A 127 8.98 -25.72 -15.59
CA ALA A 127 9.16 -25.30 -14.20
C ALA A 127 10.57 -25.63 -13.66
N GLY A 128 11.34 -26.49 -14.36
CA GLY A 128 12.69 -26.87 -13.97
C GLY A 128 12.78 -28.12 -13.08
N TYR A 129 11.69 -28.89 -12.97
CA TYR A 129 11.70 -30.17 -12.26
C TYR A 129 12.38 -31.26 -13.09
N LYS A 130 13.19 -32.10 -12.44
CA LYS A 130 13.83 -33.28 -13.05
C LYS A 130 12.99 -34.54 -12.89
N ALA A 131 12.12 -34.57 -11.92
CA ALA A 131 11.17 -35.65 -11.64
C ALA A 131 9.87 -35.00 -11.15
N ASN A 132 8.75 -35.74 -11.20
CA ASN A 132 7.47 -35.24 -10.72
C ASN A 132 7.49 -35.16 -9.18
N PRO A 133 7.37 -33.97 -8.57
CA PRO A 133 7.37 -33.79 -7.12
C PRO A 133 6.16 -34.43 -6.44
N LEU A 134 5.14 -34.84 -7.20
CA LEU A 134 3.98 -35.58 -6.66
C LEU A 134 4.28 -37.07 -6.45
N ASP A 135 5.35 -37.60 -7.03
CA ASP A 135 5.70 -39.01 -7.04
C ASP A 135 7.02 -39.33 -6.31
N ASP A 136 7.70 -38.27 -5.80
CA ASP A 136 8.94 -38.39 -5.02
C ASP A 136 8.75 -37.86 -3.57
N ASP A 137 9.84 -37.80 -2.80
CA ASP A 137 9.83 -37.37 -1.40
C ASP A 137 9.77 -35.83 -1.20
N THR A 138 9.68 -35.03 -2.28
CA THR A 138 9.69 -33.55 -2.21
C THR A 138 8.60 -33.00 -1.30
N LEU A 139 7.43 -33.62 -1.28
CA LEU A 139 6.27 -33.19 -0.50
C LEU A 139 6.04 -34.00 0.78
N SER A 140 6.99 -34.86 1.18
CA SER A 140 6.84 -35.75 2.34
C SER A 140 6.58 -35.07 3.69
N ASN A 141 7.01 -33.79 3.81
CA ASN A 141 6.82 -32.98 5.02
C ASN A 141 5.50 -32.18 5.01
N TYR A 142 4.63 -32.37 4.03
CA TYR A 142 3.41 -31.60 3.84
C TYR A 142 2.19 -32.52 3.72
N ARG A 143 1.03 -31.97 4.07
CA ARG A 143 -0.25 -32.64 3.76
C ARG A 143 -0.63 -32.31 2.33
N VAL A 144 -0.61 -33.30 1.43
CA VAL A 144 -0.86 -33.09 0.00
C VAL A 144 -2.24 -33.54 -0.42
N LEU A 145 -3.00 -32.63 -1.03
CA LEU A 145 -4.29 -32.90 -1.65
C LEU A 145 -4.14 -32.79 -3.17
N LYS A 146 -4.09 -33.93 -3.87
CA LYS A 146 -4.03 -34.02 -5.33
C LYS A 146 -5.47 -33.98 -5.88
N VAL A 147 -5.79 -33.02 -6.75
CA VAL A 147 -7.15 -32.82 -7.27
C VAL A 147 -7.08 -32.61 -8.79
N PRO A 148 -7.80 -33.39 -9.60
CA PRO A 148 -7.85 -33.22 -11.06
C PRO A 148 -8.79 -32.06 -11.46
N MET A 149 -8.46 -30.84 -11.01
CA MET A 149 -9.32 -29.66 -11.13
C MET A 149 -9.70 -29.33 -12.57
N THR A 150 -8.76 -29.48 -13.50
CA THR A 150 -8.98 -29.16 -14.92
C THR A 150 -9.94 -30.15 -15.56
N SER A 151 -9.73 -31.46 -15.34
CA SER A 151 -10.57 -32.54 -15.87
C SER A 151 -12.00 -32.44 -15.32
N LEU A 152 -12.14 -32.30 -14.01
CA LEU A 152 -13.46 -32.14 -13.37
C LEU A 152 -14.19 -30.90 -13.86
N THR A 153 -13.50 -29.76 -14.00
CA THR A 153 -14.10 -28.53 -14.55
C THR A 153 -14.60 -28.72 -15.98
N LYS A 154 -13.82 -29.39 -16.84
CA LYS A 154 -14.22 -29.69 -18.23
C LYS A 154 -15.46 -30.61 -18.27
N GLU A 155 -15.49 -31.64 -17.44
CA GLU A 155 -16.60 -32.60 -17.35
C GLU A 155 -17.89 -31.88 -16.92
N ILE A 156 -17.84 -31.05 -15.89
CA ILE A 156 -18.99 -30.33 -15.33
C ILE A 156 -19.53 -29.26 -16.29
N CYS A 157 -18.64 -28.62 -17.05
CA CYS A 157 -19.02 -27.60 -18.03
C CYS A 157 -19.53 -28.16 -19.36
N ALA A 158 -19.23 -29.42 -19.71
CA ALA A 158 -19.62 -30.03 -20.97
C ALA A 158 -21.15 -30.06 -21.19
N PRO A 159 -22.01 -30.45 -20.22
CA PRO A 159 -23.47 -30.42 -20.38
C PRO A 159 -24.04 -29.00 -20.60
N LEU A 160 -23.30 -27.95 -20.21
CA LEU A 160 -23.68 -26.55 -20.40
C LEU A 160 -23.38 -26.04 -21.82
N GLY A 161 -22.76 -26.87 -22.67
CA GLY A 161 -22.36 -26.48 -24.02
C GLY A 161 -21.09 -25.61 -24.08
N VAL A 162 -20.32 -25.54 -22.99
CA VAL A 162 -19.05 -24.79 -22.92
C VAL A 162 -17.93 -25.61 -23.56
N LYS A 163 -17.16 -24.97 -24.46
CA LYS A 163 -16.02 -25.65 -25.09
C LYS A 163 -14.93 -25.97 -24.06
N PRO A 164 -14.20 -27.11 -24.19
CA PRO A 164 -13.19 -27.52 -23.23
C PRO A 164 -12.11 -26.47 -22.90
N ARG A 165 -11.68 -25.68 -23.91
CA ARG A 165 -10.71 -24.59 -23.72
C ARG A 165 -11.29 -23.43 -22.89
N ASP A 166 -12.59 -23.14 -23.02
CA ASP A 166 -13.25 -22.05 -22.29
C ASP A 166 -13.59 -22.53 -20.88
N ALA A 167 -14.00 -23.80 -20.72
CA ALA A 167 -14.23 -24.44 -19.44
C ALA A 167 -12.98 -24.42 -18.54
N GLU A 168 -11.80 -24.68 -19.11
CA GLU A 168 -10.52 -24.68 -18.37
C GLU A 168 -10.24 -23.35 -17.66
N ARG A 169 -10.78 -22.22 -18.17
CA ARG A 169 -10.64 -20.92 -17.54
C ARG A 169 -11.39 -20.80 -16.22
N SER A 170 -12.35 -21.69 -15.94
CA SER A 170 -13.15 -21.70 -14.72
C SER A 170 -12.55 -22.60 -13.62
N LYS A 171 -11.40 -23.26 -13.84
CA LYS A 171 -10.76 -24.14 -12.84
C LYS A 171 -10.37 -23.42 -11.54
N ASN A 172 -10.10 -22.10 -11.60
CA ASN A 172 -9.86 -21.28 -10.43
C ASN A 172 -11.10 -21.18 -9.52
N PHE A 173 -12.31 -21.18 -10.08
CA PHE A 173 -13.55 -21.25 -9.30
C PHE A 173 -13.73 -22.61 -8.64
N PHE A 174 -13.27 -23.69 -9.27
CA PHE A 174 -13.24 -25.00 -8.63
C PHE A 174 -12.32 -24.97 -7.38
N ALA A 175 -11.10 -24.44 -7.52
CA ALA A 175 -10.18 -24.27 -6.39
C ALA A 175 -10.79 -23.40 -5.28
N LEU A 176 -11.45 -22.28 -5.66
CA LEU A 176 -12.15 -21.41 -4.72
C LEU A 176 -13.27 -22.13 -3.98
N GLY A 177 -14.06 -22.95 -4.68
CA GLY A 177 -15.14 -23.75 -4.08
C GLY A 177 -14.61 -24.76 -3.05
N LEU A 178 -13.56 -25.49 -3.41
CA LEU A 178 -12.91 -26.45 -2.51
C LEU A 178 -12.38 -25.77 -1.24
N VAL A 179 -11.66 -24.67 -1.38
CA VAL A 179 -11.13 -23.91 -0.23
C VAL A 179 -12.28 -23.31 0.60
N SER A 180 -13.37 -22.87 -0.04
CA SER A 180 -14.56 -22.36 0.67
C SER A 180 -15.20 -23.43 1.53
N PHE A 181 -15.27 -24.70 1.06
CA PHE A 181 -15.73 -25.83 1.85
C PHE A 181 -14.79 -26.10 3.03
N MET A 182 -13.49 -26.23 2.76
CA MET A 182 -12.48 -26.57 3.77
C MET A 182 -12.48 -25.59 4.95
N TYR A 183 -12.75 -24.31 4.68
CA TYR A 183 -12.68 -23.23 5.68
C TYR A 183 -14.03 -22.59 5.97
N THR A 184 -15.11 -23.33 5.76
CA THR A 184 -16.48 -22.97 6.18
C THR A 184 -16.91 -21.58 5.70
N ARG A 185 -16.65 -21.28 4.42
CA ARG A 185 -17.08 -20.01 3.80
C ARG A 185 -18.46 -20.16 3.16
N PRO A 186 -19.36 -19.16 3.30
CA PRO A 186 -20.69 -19.21 2.71
C PRO A 186 -20.62 -19.21 1.17
N VAL A 187 -21.53 -19.97 0.54
CA VAL A 187 -21.61 -20.15 -0.92
C VAL A 187 -22.27 -18.97 -1.61
N ASP A 188 -23.41 -18.51 -1.07
CA ASP A 188 -24.31 -17.55 -1.72
C ASP A 188 -23.60 -16.23 -2.13
N PRO A 189 -22.77 -15.59 -1.29
CA PRO A 189 -22.11 -14.35 -1.68
C PRO A 189 -21.19 -14.48 -2.89
N THR A 190 -20.60 -15.68 -3.10
CA THR A 190 -19.77 -15.93 -4.29
C THR A 190 -20.63 -16.17 -5.51
N ILE A 191 -21.73 -16.87 -5.40
CA ILE A 191 -22.69 -17.11 -6.50
C ILE A 191 -23.30 -15.79 -6.98
N ASP A 192 -23.72 -14.92 -6.05
CA ASP A 192 -24.29 -13.60 -6.36
C ASP A 192 -23.27 -12.72 -7.10
N TRP A 193 -22.03 -12.68 -6.61
CA TRP A 193 -20.96 -11.94 -7.23
C TRP A 193 -20.59 -12.48 -8.64
N ILE A 194 -20.62 -13.81 -8.85
CA ILE A 194 -20.42 -14.38 -10.19
C ILE A 194 -21.52 -13.90 -11.14
N THR A 195 -22.78 -13.84 -10.66
CA THR A 195 -23.91 -13.31 -11.43
C THR A 195 -23.67 -11.84 -11.81
N GLU A 196 -23.32 -11.01 -10.84
CA GLU A 196 -23.10 -9.58 -11.06
C GLU A 196 -21.95 -9.35 -12.06
N LYS A 197 -20.83 -10.06 -11.86
CA LYS A 197 -19.63 -9.84 -12.66
C LYS A 197 -19.69 -10.40 -14.07
N PHE A 198 -20.31 -11.56 -14.26
CA PHE A 198 -20.29 -12.31 -15.51
C PHE A 198 -21.66 -12.42 -16.19
N GLY A 199 -22.73 -11.89 -15.60
CA GLY A 199 -24.10 -11.97 -16.13
C GLY A 199 -24.31 -11.39 -17.53
N GLY A 200 -23.34 -10.63 -18.05
CA GLY A 200 -23.31 -10.23 -19.48
C GLY A 200 -22.97 -11.37 -20.46
N ASN A 201 -22.57 -12.56 -19.94
CA ASN A 201 -22.26 -13.76 -20.75
C ASN A 201 -22.74 -15.01 -20.01
N GLU A 202 -23.94 -15.47 -20.38
CA GLU A 202 -24.63 -16.61 -19.72
C GLU A 202 -23.78 -17.89 -19.65
N LEU A 203 -22.98 -18.18 -20.68
CA LEU A 203 -22.14 -19.37 -20.70
C LEU A 203 -20.96 -19.27 -19.71
N VAL A 204 -20.34 -18.11 -19.60
CA VAL A 204 -19.25 -17.88 -18.64
C VAL A 204 -19.77 -17.86 -17.21
N GLU A 205 -20.91 -17.22 -16.99
CA GLU A 205 -21.59 -17.23 -15.68
C GLU A 205 -21.91 -18.64 -15.24
N ALA A 206 -22.58 -19.42 -16.10
CA ALA A 206 -22.96 -20.81 -15.80
C ALA A 206 -21.74 -21.69 -15.55
N ALA A 207 -20.67 -21.57 -16.35
CA ALA A 207 -19.43 -22.32 -16.17
C ALA A 207 -18.77 -22.01 -14.82
N ASN A 208 -18.67 -20.73 -14.45
CA ASN A 208 -18.03 -20.32 -13.20
C ASN A 208 -18.84 -20.78 -11.97
N LYS A 209 -20.17 -20.65 -12.02
CA LYS A 209 -21.06 -21.16 -10.95
C LYS A 209 -20.94 -22.67 -10.79
N ALA A 210 -21.06 -23.40 -11.91
CA ALA A 210 -20.97 -24.85 -11.89
C ALA A 210 -19.61 -25.34 -11.36
N SER A 211 -18.51 -24.70 -11.77
CA SER A 211 -17.17 -25.02 -11.31
C SER A 211 -16.99 -24.74 -9.82
N PHE A 212 -17.49 -23.60 -9.32
CA PHE A 212 -17.42 -23.26 -7.90
C PHE A 212 -18.21 -24.27 -7.02
N LEU A 213 -19.44 -24.56 -7.41
CA LEU A 213 -20.27 -25.54 -6.68
C LEU A 213 -19.67 -26.94 -6.73
N ALA A 214 -19.06 -27.31 -7.84
CA ALA A 214 -18.41 -28.61 -7.98
C ALA A 214 -17.16 -28.73 -7.08
N GLY A 215 -16.36 -27.68 -6.97
CA GLY A 215 -15.23 -27.66 -6.04
C GLY A 215 -15.70 -27.74 -4.58
N PHE A 216 -16.78 -27.04 -4.22
CA PHE A 216 -17.38 -27.11 -2.90
C PHE A 216 -17.89 -28.52 -2.57
N ASN A 217 -18.68 -29.12 -3.49
CA ASN A 217 -19.22 -30.48 -3.33
C ASN A 217 -18.11 -31.55 -3.36
N PHE A 218 -17.02 -31.33 -4.12
CA PHE A 218 -15.86 -32.21 -4.09
C PHE A 218 -15.26 -32.28 -2.68
N GLY A 219 -15.12 -31.13 -2.02
CA GLY A 219 -14.69 -31.07 -0.62
C GLY A 219 -15.62 -31.83 0.32
N GLU A 220 -16.94 -31.74 0.12
CA GLU A 220 -17.95 -32.42 0.94
C GLU A 220 -17.96 -33.93 0.74
N THR A 221 -17.71 -34.38 -0.48
CA THR A 221 -17.89 -35.81 -0.84
C THR A 221 -16.59 -36.62 -0.78
N THR A 222 -15.42 -35.96 -0.67
CA THR A 222 -14.14 -36.66 -0.64
C THR A 222 -13.62 -36.82 0.80
N GLU A 223 -13.17 -38.04 1.14
CA GLU A 223 -12.49 -38.30 2.42
C GLU A 223 -11.10 -37.66 2.49
N ALA A 224 -10.55 -37.22 1.35
CA ALA A 224 -9.20 -36.64 1.28
C ALA A 224 -9.07 -35.28 2.00
N VAL A 225 -10.15 -34.52 2.12
CA VAL A 225 -10.18 -33.23 2.87
C VAL A 225 -10.04 -33.45 4.38
N GLY A 226 -10.61 -34.51 4.91
CA GLY A 226 -10.56 -34.86 6.34
C GLY A 226 -11.46 -33.94 7.18
N HIS A 227 -10.88 -32.93 7.82
CA HIS A 227 -11.62 -32.02 8.70
C HIS A 227 -11.94 -30.69 8.02
N ARG A 228 -13.08 -30.10 8.44
CA ARG A 228 -13.40 -28.70 8.14
C ARG A 228 -12.83 -27.81 9.22
N TYR A 229 -12.44 -26.61 8.82
CA TYR A 229 -11.90 -25.61 9.73
C TYR A 229 -12.78 -24.37 9.71
N GLU A 230 -12.88 -23.69 10.85
CA GLU A 230 -13.57 -22.42 10.98
C GLU A 230 -12.65 -21.37 11.58
N VAL A 231 -12.57 -20.20 10.97
CA VAL A 231 -12.04 -18.98 11.59
C VAL A 231 -13.24 -18.10 11.94
N LYS A 232 -13.47 -17.91 13.23
CA LYS A 232 -14.63 -17.15 13.72
C LYS A 232 -14.52 -15.66 13.37
N PRO A 233 -15.66 -14.92 13.38
CA PRO A 233 -15.62 -13.46 13.23
C PRO A 233 -14.73 -12.79 14.29
N ALA A 234 -13.98 -11.79 13.88
CA ALA A 234 -13.14 -10.98 14.76
C ALA A 234 -13.99 -10.00 15.59
N LYS A 235 -13.51 -9.69 16.79
CA LYS A 235 -14.14 -8.66 17.64
C LYS A 235 -13.69 -7.28 17.15
N MET A 236 -14.36 -6.75 16.14
CA MET A 236 -14.08 -5.43 15.58
C MET A 236 -14.97 -4.36 16.23
N PRO A 237 -14.53 -3.08 16.29
CA PRO A 237 -15.39 -1.96 16.68
C PRO A 237 -16.67 -1.92 15.85
N ALA A 238 -17.78 -1.47 16.46
CA ALA A 238 -19.04 -1.34 15.74
C ALA A 238 -18.94 -0.23 14.67
N GLY A 239 -19.41 -0.49 13.46
CA GLY A 239 -19.37 0.46 12.34
C GLY A 239 -19.65 -0.20 11.00
N GLU A 240 -19.67 0.59 9.95
CA GLU A 240 -19.74 0.13 8.57
C GLU A 240 -18.34 -0.06 8.02
N TYR A 241 -18.08 -1.23 7.46
CA TYR A 241 -16.75 -1.61 6.95
C TYR A 241 -16.77 -1.90 5.45
N THR A 242 -15.66 -1.60 4.81
CA THR A 242 -15.33 -2.11 3.49
C THR A 242 -13.91 -2.69 3.49
N SER A 243 -13.64 -3.66 2.63
CA SER A 243 -12.27 -4.06 2.32
C SER A 243 -11.70 -3.08 1.30
N ILE A 244 -10.56 -2.46 1.60
CA ILE A 244 -10.02 -1.39 0.76
C ILE A 244 -8.54 -1.63 0.44
N THR A 245 -8.15 -1.39 -0.81
CA THR A 245 -6.74 -1.34 -1.22
C THR A 245 -6.18 0.07 -1.05
N GLY A 246 -4.85 0.18 -0.87
CA GLY A 246 -4.23 1.49 -0.67
C GLY A 246 -4.42 2.46 -1.84
N ASN A 247 -4.37 1.99 -3.09
CA ASN A 247 -4.64 2.85 -4.25
C ASN A 247 -6.09 3.35 -4.30
N THR A 248 -7.05 2.51 -3.94
CA THR A 248 -8.46 2.92 -3.82
C THR A 248 -8.62 3.92 -2.67
N ALA A 249 -8.00 3.67 -1.53
CA ALA A 249 -8.03 4.57 -0.38
C ALA A 249 -7.40 5.94 -0.69
N LEU A 250 -6.26 5.97 -1.38
CA LEU A 250 -5.64 7.21 -1.88
C LEU A 250 -6.59 7.98 -2.80
N ALA A 251 -7.20 7.29 -3.77
CA ALA A 251 -8.14 7.92 -4.68
C ALA A 251 -9.35 8.52 -3.93
N TRP A 252 -9.94 7.78 -3.01
CA TRP A 252 -11.07 8.26 -2.19
C TRP A 252 -10.65 9.40 -1.24
N GLY A 253 -9.44 9.34 -0.70
CA GLY A 253 -8.87 10.43 0.11
C GLY A 253 -8.69 11.72 -0.69
N ILE A 254 -8.26 11.62 -1.97
CA ILE A 254 -8.18 12.78 -2.89
C ILE A 254 -9.58 13.33 -3.17
N VAL A 255 -10.58 12.46 -3.44
CA VAL A 255 -11.99 12.89 -3.63
C VAL A 255 -12.49 13.64 -2.39
N ALA A 256 -12.32 13.03 -1.21
CA ALA A 256 -12.73 13.63 0.07
C ALA A 256 -12.05 14.98 0.29
N ALA A 257 -10.74 15.07 0.07
CA ALA A 257 -10.00 16.32 0.23
C ALA A 257 -10.49 17.43 -0.71
N GLY A 258 -10.85 17.11 -1.97
CA GLY A 258 -11.46 18.08 -2.88
C GLY A 258 -12.80 18.63 -2.36
N GLN A 259 -13.63 17.76 -1.79
CA GLN A 259 -14.91 18.17 -1.18
C GLN A 259 -14.69 19.01 0.10
N LEU A 260 -13.80 18.60 0.98
CA LEU A 260 -13.43 19.33 2.20
C LEU A 260 -12.82 20.71 1.88
N ALA A 261 -11.98 20.78 0.85
CA ALA A 261 -11.38 22.03 0.38
C ALA A 261 -12.36 22.90 -0.45
N LYS A 262 -13.49 22.33 -0.90
CA LYS A 262 -14.45 22.96 -1.84
C LYS A 262 -13.79 23.37 -3.16
N LEU A 263 -12.86 22.54 -3.65
CA LEU A 263 -12.11 22.78 -4.87
C LEU A 263 -12.38 21.68 -5.90
N PRO A 264 -12.50 22.04 -7.20
CA PRO A 264 -12.46 21.05 -8.26
C PRO A 264 -11.07 20.41 -8.34
N ILE A 265 -11.03 19.12 -8.67
CA ILE A 265 -9.78 18.35 -8.75
C ILE A 265 -9.39 18.18 -10.23
N THR A 266 -8.10 18.37 -10.52
CA THR A 266 -7.53 18.01 -11.82
C THR A 266 -6.35 17.06 -11.60
N LEU A 267 -6.52 15.79 -12.05
CA LEU A 267 -5.46 14.82 -12.10
C LEU A 267 -4.81 14.84 -13.48
N GLY A 268 -3.53 15.21 -13.55
CA GLY A 268 -2.65 14.96 -14.69
C GLY A 268 -1.80 13.73 -14.43
N SER A 269 -1.95 12.67 -15.22
CA SER A 269 -1.24 11.40 -15.01
C SER A 269 -0.75 10.79 -16.32
N TYR A 270 0.33 10.00 -16.21
CA TYR A 270 0.79 9.10 -17.26
C TYR A 270 0.79 7.68 -16.70
N PRO A 271 0.30 6.67 -17.45
CA PRO A 271 0.17 5.31 -16.94
C PRO A 271 1.50 4.69 -16.54
N ILE A 272 1.62 4.27 -15.29
CA ILE A 272 2.78 3.55 -14.76
C ILE A 272 2.35 2.61 -13.62
N THR A 273 2.83 1.37 -13.65
CA THR A 273 2.60 0.42 -12.56
C THR A 273 3.43 0.80 -11.32
N PRO A 274 2.84 0.79 -10.10
CA PRO A 274 1.46 0.40 -9.76
C PRO A 274 0.51 1.60 -9.60
N ALA A 275 0.86 2.83 -9.99
CA ALA A 275 0.10 4.05 -9.74
C ALA A 275 -1.16 4.22 -10.63
N SER A 276 -1.27 3.47 -11.74
CA SER A 276 -2.36 3.64 -12.72
C SER A 276 -3.75 3.40 -12.15
N ASP A 277 -3.89 2.57 -11.11
CA ASP A 277 -5.19 2.26 -10.52
C ASP A 277 -5.84 3.49 -9.86
N ILE A 278 -5.02 4.46 -9.39
CA ILE A 278 -5.53 5.73 -8.86
C ILE A 278 -6.24 6.52 -9.97
N LEU A 279 -5.64 6.59 -11.18
CA LEU A 279 -6.27 7.22 -12.35
C LEU A 279 -7.58 6.52 -12.71
N HIS A 280 -7.58 5.18 -12.75
CA HIS A 280 -8.76 4.40 -13.06
C HIS A 280 -9.87 4.62 -12.04
N GLU A 281 -9.54 4.64 -10.75
CA GLU A 281 -10.52 4.86 -9.69
C GLU A 281 -11.09 6.29 -9.74
N LEU A 282 -10.25 7.32 -9.81
CA LEU A 282 -10.70 8.71 -9.88
C LEU A 282 -11.57 9.00 -11.11
N SER A 283 -11.34 8.28 -12.22
CA SER A 283 -12.14 8.44 -13.44
C SER A 283 -13.63 8.06 -13.28
N LYS A 284 -13.95 7.27 -12.25
CA LYS A 284 -15.33 6.87 -11.91
C LYS A 284 -16.09 7.98 -11.16
N HIS A 285 -15.38 8.92 -10.54
CA HIS A 285 -15.90 9.92 -9.61
C HIS A 285 -16.08 11.32 -10.20
N LYS A 286 -16.36 11.42 -11.52
CA LYS A 286 -16.52 12.70 -12.24
C LYS A 286 -17.58 13.63 -11.62
N HIS A 287 -18.61 13.07 -11.03
CA HIS A 287 -19.71 13.84 -10.39
C HIS A 287 -19.26 14.63 -9.13
N PHE A 288 -18.07 14.33 -8.58
CA PHE A 288 -17.45 15.14 -7.52
C PHE A 288 -16.56 16.27 -8.04
N GLY A 289 -16.69 16.66 -9.31
CA GLY A 289 -15.90 17.75 -9.90
C GLY A 289 -14.47 17.34 -10.28
N ILE A 290 -14.24 16.04 -10.51
CA ILE A 290 -12.92 15.49 -10.84
C ILE A 290 -12.74 15.46 -12.35
N ARG A 291 -11.59 15.99 -12.79
CA ARG A 291 -11.08 15.91 -14.17
C ARG A 291 -9.84 15.04 -14.18
N THR A 292 -9.89 13.92 -14.89
CA THR A 292 -8.73 13.04 -15.09
C THR A 292 -8.23 13.22 -16.51
N VAL A 293 -6.95 13.50 -16.67
CA VAL A 293 -6.29 13.66 -17.96
C VAL A 293 -5.08 12.75 -18.04
N GLN A 294 -5.08 11.87 -19.02
CA GLN A 294 -3.90 11.09 -19.39
C GLN A 294 -3.06 11.92 -20.35
N ALA A 295 -1.84 12.26 -19.91
CA ALA A 295 -0.87 12.99 -20.71
C ALA A 295 -0.02 12.06 -21.57
N GLU A 296 0.77 12.62 -22.47
CA GLU A 296 1.71 11.87 -23.32
C GLU A 296 2.95 11.37 -22.56
N ASP A 297 3.33 12.04 -21.47
CA ASP A 297 4.44 11.67 -20.58
C ASP A 297 4.28 12.27 -19.18
N GLU A 298 5.22 11.98 -18.28
CA GLU A 298 5.21 12.45 -16.89
C GLU A 298 5.42 13.96 -16.79
N ILE A 299 6.17 14.57 -17.69
CA ILE A 299 6.48 16.02 -17.69
C ILE A 299 5.21 16.80 -18.03
N ALA A 300 4.51 16.40 -19.08
CA ALA A 300 3.22 16.99 -19.44
C ALA A 300 2.19 16.79 -18.33
N ALA A 301 2.16 15.60 -17.72
CA ALA A 301 1.21 15.27 -16.64
C ALA A 301 1.32 16.23 -15.45
N ILE A 302 2.52 16.46 -14.92
CA ILE A 302 2.70 17.40 -13.79
C ILE A 302 2.49 18.85 -14.22
N GLY A 303 2.86 19.22 -15.48
CA GLY A 303 2.62 20.55 -16.02
C GLY A 303 1.13 20.90 -16.06
N MET A 304 0.27 19.93 -16.45
CA MET A 304 -1.19 20.08 -16.44
C MET A 304 -1.73 20.27 -15.01
N ALA A 305 -1.25 19.48 -14.04
CA ALA A 305 -1.65 19.61 -12.64
C ALA A 305 -1.23 20.98 -12.05
N LEU A 306 -0.03 21.45 -12.36
CA LEU A 306 0.46 22.76 -11.90
C LEU A 306 -0.33 23.90 -12.53
N GLY A 307 -0.65 23.82 -13.83
CA GLY A 307 -1.50 24.80 -14.50
C GLY A 307 -2.91 24.85 -13.92
N ALA A 308 -3.48 23.70 -13.54
CA ALA A 308 -4.75 23.61 -12.86
C ALA A 308 -4.69 24.26 -11.46
N ALA A 309 -3.61 24.04 -10.70
CA ALA A 309 -3.43 24.70 -9.40
C ALA A 309 -3.31 26.23 -9.55
N PHE A 310 -2.69 26.74 -10.59
CA PHE A 310 -2.68 28.17 -10.90
C PHE A 310 -4.10 28.71 -11.15
N ALA A 311 -4.96 27.91 -11.80
CA ALA A 311 -6.35 28.26 -12.10
C ALA A 311 -7.32 28.05 -10.90
N GLY A 312 -6.84 27.73 -9.71
CA GLY A 312 -7.67 27.55 -8.51
C GLY A 312 -8.24 26.15 -8.31
N HIS A 313 -7.71 25.14 -9.00
CA HIS A 313 -8.06 23.73 -8.77
C HIS A 313 -7.10 23.07 -7.77
N LEU A 314 -7.50 21.95 -7.20
CA LEU A 314 -6.57 21.03 -6.58
C LEU A 314 -5.83 20.26 -7.69
N GLY A 315 -4.55 20.60 -7.90
CA GLY A 315 -3.69 19.92 -8.85
C GLY A 315 -3.10 18.65 -8.25
N VAL A 316 -3.27 17.52 -8.93
CA VAL A 316 -2.77 16.21 -8.50
C VAL A 316 -2.04 15.54 -9.65
N THR A 317 -0.92 14.89 -9.36
CA THR A 317 -0.23 14.00 -10.30
C THR A 317 0.20 12.73 -9.60
N THR A 318 0.08 11.58 -10.29
CA THR A 318 0.45 10.27 -9.75
C THR A 318 1.54 9.64 -10.59
N THR A 319 2.48 8.92 -9.96
CA THR A 319 3.60 8.28 -10.63
C THR A 319 4.26 7.20 -9.77
N SER A 320 5.42 6.73 -10.19
CA SER A 320 6.35 5.87 -9.46
C SER A 320 7.77 6.46 -9.63
N GLY A 321 8.77 5.95 -8.93
CA GLY A 321 10.14 6.49 -8.88
C GLY A 321 10.71 7.06 -10.18
N PRO A 322 10.68 6.34 -11.33
CA PRO A 322 11.17 6.90 -12.60
C PRO A 322 10.47 8.21 -12.99
N GLY A 323 9.16 8.28 -12.77
CA GLY A 323 8.39 9.47 -13.09
C GLY A 323 8.62 10.61 -12.09
N VAL A 324 8.95 10.34 -10.83
CA VAL A 324 9.39 11.39 -9.88
C VAL A 324 10.63 12.09 -10.41
N ALA A 325 11.60 11.34 -10.94
CA ALA A 325 12.80 11.90 -11.56
C ALA A 325 12.45 12.81 -12.75
N LEU A 326 11.53 12.41 -13.63
CA LEU A 326 11.10 13.22 -14.77
C LEU A 326 10.29 14.45 -14.36
N LYS A 327 9.60 14.43 -13.23
CA LYS A 327 8.80 15.54 -12.69
C LYS A 327 9.63 16.55 -11.87
N SER A 328 10.91 16.30 -11.65
CA SER A 328 11.78 17.06 -10.74
C SER A 328 11.82 18.56 -11.08
N GLU A 329 11.97 18.93 -12.35
CA GLU A 329 12.03 20.34 -12.76
C GLU A 329 10.71 21.07 -12.49
N THR A 330 9.58 20.49 -12.91
CA THR A 330 8.26 21.12 -12.67
C THR A 330 7.92 21.17 -11.18
N THR A 331 8.40 20.21 -10.36
CA THR A 331 8.29 20.30 -8.90
C THR A 331 9.12 21.48 -8.36
N SER A 332 10.32 21.70 -8.88
CA SER A 332 11.13 22.90 -8.55
C SER A 332 10.45 24.20 -8.95
N LEU A 333 9.81 24.22 -10.13
CA LEU A 333 8.99 25.36 -10.54
C LEU A 333 7.83 25.60 -9.57
N ALA A 334 7.12 24.55 -9.16
CA ALA A 334 6.01 24.66 -8.19
C ALA A 334 6.48 25.25 -6.84
N VAL A 335 7.68 24.85 -6.36
CA VAL A 335 8.32 25.47 -5.18
C VAL A 335 8.61 26.94 -5.40
N SER A 336 9.16 27.30 -6.56
CA SER A 336 9.52 28.69 -6.89
C SER A 336 8.30 29.60 -7.01
N ILE A 337 7.21 29.14 -7.63
CA ILE A 337 5.98 29.93 -7.80
C ILE A 337 4.98 29.75 -6.64
N GLU A 338 5.31 28.88 -5.69
CA GLU A 338 4.56 28.65 -4.46
C GLU A 338 3.08 28.33 -4.71
N LEU A 339 2.82 27.30 -5.49
CA LEU A 339 1.47 26.76 -5.76
C LEU A 339 1.27 25.41 -5.10
N PRO A 340 0.03 25.15 -4.58
CA PRO A 340 -0.31 23.84 -4.04
C PRO A 340 -0.33 22.78 -5.14
N LEU A 341 0.34 21.66 -4.90
CA LEU A 341 0.37 20.53 -5.82
C LEU A 341 0.55 19.24 -5.02
N LEU A 342 -0.23 18.21 -5.30
CA LEU A 342 0.00 16.88 -4.77
C LEU A 342 0.71 16.02 -5.81
N LEU A 343 1.91 15.53 -5.48
CA LEU A 343 2.61 14.49 -6.23
C LEU A 343 2.56 13.19 -5.43
N VAL A 344 1.85 12.19 -5.93
CA VAL A 344 1.76 10.85 -5.33
C VAL A 344 2.77 9.94 -6.01
N ASP A 345 3.67 9.37 -5.22
CA ASP A 345 4.67 8.40 -5.65
C ASP A 345 4.35 7.02 -5.06
N ILE A 346 4.00 6.09 -5.92
CA ILE A 346 3.81 4.67 -5.57
C ILE A 346 5.12 3.96 -5.86
N GLN A 347 5.97 3.85 -4.84
CA GLN A 347 7.32 3.32 -4.93
C GLN A 347 7.34 1.86 -5.38
N ARG A 348 8.34 1.49 -6.16
CA ARG A 348 8.60 0.13 -6.64
C ARG A 348 10.09 -0.13 -6.74
N GLY A 349 10.49 -1.38 -6.91
CA GLY A 349 11.89 -1.75 -7.07
C GLY A 349 12.55 -1.03 -8.24
N GLY A 350 13.61 -0.28 -7.96
CA GLY A 350 14.44 0.48 -8.90
C GLY A 350 15.77 -0.21 -9.17
N PRO A 351 16.73 0.47 -9.83
CA PRO A 351 16.63 1.75 -10.53
C PRO A 351 15.98 1.64 -11.92
N SER A 352 15.57 2.77 -12.50
CA SER A 352 14.90 2.89 -13.80
C SER A 352 13.60 2.08 -13.83
N THR A 353 13.37 1.25 -14.85
CA THR A 353 12.21 0.37 -14.93
C THR A 353 12.21 -0.67 -13.80
N GLY A 354 13.38 -1.15 -13.41
CA GLY A 354 13.62 -2.02 -12.25
C GLY A 354 12.71 -3.23 -12.19
N LEU A 355 12.01 -3.35 -11.07
CA LEU A 355 11.03 -4.41 -10.79
C LEU A 355 9.62 -3.80 -10.68
N PRO A 356 8.89 -3.60 -11.81
CA PRO A 356 7.67 -2.80 -11.85
C PRO A 356 6.55 -3.29 -10.92
N THR A 357 6.53 -4.57 -10.61
CA THR A 357 5.49 -5.23 -9.80
C THR A 357 5.93 -5.55 -8.38
N LYS A 358 7.16 -5.21 -8.01
CA LYS A 358 7.74 -5.54 -6.70
C LYS A 358 7.87 -4.29 -5.84
N THR A 359 7.60 -4.43 -4.55
CA THR A 359 7.63 -3.31 -3.61
C THR A 359 9.03 -2.99 -3.12
N GLU A 360 9.36 -1.72 -3.09
CA GLU A 360 10.48 -1.13 -2.35
C GLU A 360 10.03 0.23 -1.82
N ALA A 361 10.79 0.81 -0.89
CA ALA A 361 10.59 2.16 -0.37
C ALA A 361 11.91 2.94 -0.50
N SER A 362 12.41 3.05 -1.74
CA SER A 362 13.76 3.56 -2.06
C SER A 362 13.77 4.97 -2.65
N ASP A 363 12.62 5.66 -2.70
CA ASP A 363 12.47 6.97 -3.30
C ASP A 363 12.49 8.14 -2.30
N LEU A 364 12.78 7.88 -1.00
CA LEU A 364 12.86 8.94 0.01
C LEU A 364 13.94 9.99 -0.32
N ASN A 365 15.13 9.56 -0.75
CA ASN A 365 16.19 10.49 -1.08
C ASN A 365 15.85 11.36 -2.29
N ILE A 366 15.22 10.80 -3.34
CA ILE A 366 14.78 11.62 -4.48
C ILE A 366 13.64 12.57 -4.07
N ALA A 367 12.73 12.13 -3.18
CA ALA A 367 11.70 13.00 -2.64
C ALA A 367 12.25 14.16 -1.82
N LEU A 368 13.31 13.93 -1.03
CA LEU A 368 13.93 14.96 -0.21
C LEU A 368 14.88 15.87 -1.02
N TYR A 369 15.72 15.29 -1.87
CA TYR A 369 16.89 15.98 -2.47
C TYR A 369 16.93 15.95 -4.00
N GLY A 370 16.00 15.29 -4.67
CA GLY A 370 16.03 15.06 -6.12
C GLY A 370 15.66 16.26 -6.99
N ARG A 371 15.82 17.48 -6.49
CA ARG A 371 15.58 18.73 -7.23
C ARG A 371 16.86 19.56 -7.28
N HIS A 372 16.97 20.44 -8.30
CA HIS A 372 18.09 21.36 -8.37
C HIS A 372 17.84 22.62 -7.51
N GLY A 373 18.91 23.26 -7.04
CA GLY A 373 18.86 24.41 -6.15
C GLY A 373 18.27 24.09 -4.78
N GLU A 374 18.03 25.11 -3.96
CA GLU A 374 17.40 25.01 -2.65
C GLU A 374 15.87 24.99 -2.80
N ALA A 375 15.33 23.80 -3.03
CA ALA A 375 13.92 23.59 -3.33
C ALA A 375 13.27 22.55 -2.36
N PRO A 376 13.16 22.88 -1.06
CA PRO A 376 12.58 21.96 -0.07
C PRO A 376 11.09 21.78 -0.31
N VAL A 377 10.60 20.53 -0.08
CA VAL A 377 9.19 20.18 -0.16
C VAL A 377 8.80 19.34 1.06
N PRO A 378 7.56 19.41 1.54
CA PRO A 378 7.03 18.46 2.50
C PRO A 378 6.96 17.06 1.88
N VAL A 379 7.29 16.05 2.70
CA VAL A 379 7.20 14.64 2.33
C VAL A 379 6.42 13.89 3.40
N VAL A 380 5.35 13.23 2.96
CA VAL A 380 4.44 12.44 3.79
C VAL A 380 4.46 11.01 3.29
N ALA A 381 4.41 10.01 4.17
CA ALA A 381 4.36 8.60 3.79
C ALA A 381 3.14 7.90 4.39
N ALA A 382 2.37 7.23 3.56
CA ALA A 382 1.31 6.33 4.00
C ALA A 382 1.90 5.05 4.60
N TYR A 383 1.17 4.35 5.50
CA TYR A 383 1.72 3.20 6.22
C TYR A 383 0.79 1.97 6.30
N THR A 384 -0.52 2.10 6.05
CA THR A 384 -1.43 0.96 5.81
C THR A 384 -2.35 1.27 4.64
N PRO A 385 -2.99 0.25 4.02
CA PRO A 385 -3.95 0.49 2.95
C PRO A 385 -5.06 1.47 3.33
N ALA A 386 -5.73 1.29 4.46
CA ALA A 386 -6.80 2.19 4.93
C ALA A 386 -6.27 3.59 5.27
N GLN A 387 -5.07 3.67 5.84
CA GLN A 387 -4.46 4.95 6.22
C GLN A 387 -4.05 5.80 5.00
N CYS A 388 -3.91 5.20 3.83
CA CYS A 388 -3.71 5.92 2.57
C CYS A 388 -4.78 6.99 2.31
N PHE A 389 -6.03 6.77 2.76
CA PHE A 389 -7.10 7.75 2.71
C PHE A 389 -6.77 9.03 3.49
N TYR A 390 -6.32 8.87 4.72
CA TYR A 390 -5.98 9.99 5.61
C TYR A 390 -4.67 10.66 5.20
N ALA A 391 -3.69 9.90 4.69
CA ALA A 391 -2.45 10.45 4.18
C ALA A 391 -2.66 11.38 2.98
N ALA A 392 -3.61 11.05 2.10
CA ALA A 392 -3.98 11.92 0.98
C ALA A 392 -4.60 13.24 1.47
N ILE A 393 -5.51 13.19 2.45
CA ILE A 393 -6.13 14.38 3.04
C ILE A 393 -5.05 15.25 3.71
N GLU A 394 -4.15 14.65 4.49
CA GLU A 394 -3.08 15.37 5.19
C GLU A 394 -2.10 16.03 4.21
N ALA A 395 -1.65 15.33 3.19
CA ALA A 395 -0.76 15.89 2.18
C ALA A 395 -1.41 17.08 1.45
N ILE A 396 -2.71 16.98 1.13
CA ILE A 396 -3.48 18.06 0.50
C ILE A 396 -3.68 19.23 1.48
N ARG A 397 -3.98 18.97 2.76
CA ARG A 397 -4.09 19.99 3.80
C ARG A 397 -2.81 20.83 3.88
N ILE A 398 -1.65 20.17 3.90
CA ILE A 398 -0.35 20.85 3.91
C ILE A 398 -0.17 21.66 2.63
N ALA A 399 -0.41 21.06 1.46
CA ALA A 399 -0.25 21.75 0.18
C ALA A 399 -1.09 23.02 0.10
N LEU A 400 -2.34 22.95 0.52
CA LEU A 400 -3.28 24.08 0.49
C LEU A 400 -2.94 25.15 1.54
N LYS A 401 -2.66 24.74 2.79
CA LYS A 401 -2.37 25.69 3.88
C LYS A 401 -1.08 26.48 3.62
N TYR A 402 -0.03 25.82 3.15
CA TYR A 402 1.29 26.40 2.99
C TYR A 402 1.61 26.84 1.56
N ARG A 403 0.71 26.61 0.58
CA ARG A 403 0.94 26.93 -0.85
C ARG A 403 2.27 26.38 -1.35
N THR A 404 2.42 25.08 -1.28
CA THR A 404 3.65 24.37 -1.67
C THR A 404 3.30 23.02 -2.30
N PRO A 405 4.11 22.50 -3.22
CA PRO A 405 3.98 21.11 -3.61
C PRO A 405 4.28 20.18 -2.44
N VAL A 406 3.57 19.06 -2.36
CA VAL A 406 3.79 17.99 -1.36
C VAL A 406 4.01 16.68 -2.09
N ILE A 407 4.99 15.89 -1.66
CA ILE A 407 5.19 14.52 -2.14
C ILE A 407 4.59 13.55 -1.13
N LEU A 408 3.67 12.72 -1.59
CA LEU A 408 3.08 11.62 -0.83
C LEU A 408 3.67 10.30 -1.31
N LEU A 409 4.40 9.62 -0.42
CA LEU A 409 5.00 8.31 -0.66
C LEU A 409 4.04 7.19 -0.23
N SER A 410 3.81 6.25 -1.12
CA SER A 410 3.25 4.94 -0.86
C SER A 410 4.15 3.91 -1.54
N ASP A 411 3.81 2.63 -1.54
CA ASP A 411 4.57 1.62 -2.26
C ASP A 411 3.66 0.52 -2.82
N GLY A 412 4.25 -0.39 -3.61
CA GLY A 412 3.51 -1.46 -4.29
C GLY A 412 2.79 -2.42 -3.35
N TYR A 413 3.27 -2.62 -2.12
CA TYR A 413 2.61 -3.46 -1.13
C TYR A 413 1.34 -2.79 -0.61
N LEU A 414 1.44 -1.53 -0.17
CA LEU A 414 0.26 -0.76 0.27
C LEU A 414 -0.75 -0.59 -0.86
N ALA A 415 -0.27 -0.24 -2.05
CA ALA A 415 -1.10 0.05 -3.21
C ALA A 415 -2.07 -1.09 -3.56
N ASN A 416 -1.58 -2.33 -3.50
CA ASN A 416 -2.31 -3.53 -3.92
C ASN A 416 -2.87 -4.35 -2.76
N GLY A 417 -2.25 -4.26 -1.56
CA GLY A 417 -2.73 -4.92 -0.35
C GLY A 417 -4.06 -4.34 0.12
N SER A 418 -4.88 -5.18 0.74
CA SER A 418 -6.18 -4.76 1.31
C SER A 418 -6.30 -5.14 2.78
N GLU A 419 -7.10 -4.35 3.48
CA GLU A 419 -7.50 -4.56 4.87
C GLU A 419 -8.95 -4.09 5.11
N PRO A 420 -9.62 -4.50 6.17
CA PRO A 420 -10.91 -3.96 6.57
C PRO A 420 -10.73 -2.49 6.99
N TRP A 421 -11.57 -1.63 6.47
CA TRP A 421 -11.58 -0.21 6.81
C TRP A 421 -12.96 0.21 7.28
N ILE A 422 -13.02 0.78 8.48
CA ILE A 422 -14.22 1.40 9.01
C ILE A 422 -14.43 2.75 8.31
N LEU A 423 -15.60 2.94 7.71
CA LEU A 423 -15.92 4.19 7.01
C LEU A 423 -16.00 5.34 8.02
N PRO A 424 -15.22 6.42 7.84
CA PRO A 424 -15.26 7.56 8.74
C PRO A 424 -16.58 8.34 8.59
N SER A 425 -17.06 8.92 9.68
CA SER A 425 -18.08 9.96 9.57
C SER A 425 -17.49 11.19 8.86
N VAL A 426 -18.25 11.80 7.95
CA VAL A 426 -17.84 13.04 7.27
C VAL A 426 -17.52 14.15 8.27
N ASP A 427 -18.29 14.24 9.36
CA ASP A 427 -18.09 15.25 10.41
C ASP A 427 -16.80 15.06 11.23
N SER A 428 -16.17 13.88 11.13
CA SER A 428 -14.88 13.60 11.79
C SER A 428 -13.67 14.05 10.97
N LEU A 429 -13.88 14.41 9.70
CA LEU A 429 -12.81 14.86 8.80
C LEU A 429 -12.50 16.36 8.99
N PRO A 430 -11.23 16.77 8.83
CA PRO A 430 -10.84 18.16 9.07
C PRO A 430 -11.37 19.11 7.98
N ASP A 431 -11.71 20.34 8.35
CA ASP A 431 -11.86 21.43 7.37
C ASP A 431 -10.46 21.83 6.84
N ILE A 432 -10.24 21.64 5.55
CA ILE A 432 -9.01 22.03 4.86
C ILE A 432 -9.23 23.11 3.82
N SER A 433 -10.39 23.79 3.89
CA SER A 433 -10.72 24.88 2.99
C SER A 433 -9.77 26.06 3.18
N VAL A 434 -9.47 26.73 2.10
CA VAL A 434 -8.60 27.92 2.09
C VAL A 434 -9.23 28.98 1.21
N PRO A 435 -9.23 30.26 1.66
CA PRO A 435 -9.81 31.33 0.86
C PRO A 435 -8.94 31.69 -0.33
N PHE A 436 -9.57 32.10 -1.42
CA PHE A 436 -8.92 32.84 -2.48
C PHE A 436 -8.87 34.32 -2.12
N THR A 437 -7.79 34.99 -2.55
CA THR A 437 -7.68 36.43 -2.45
C THR A 437 -8.57 37.09 -3.52
N THR A 438 -9.42 38.02 -3.12
CA THR A 438 -10.41 38.69 -3.99
C THR A 438 -10.21 40.21 -4.09
N GLU A 439 -9.32 40.77 -3.24
CA GLU A 439 -9.07 42.21 -3.14
C GLU A 439 -7.56 42.48 -3.14
N PRO A 440 -7.12 43.69 -3.59
CA PRO A 440 -5.74 44.12 -3.41
C PRO A 440 -5.32 44.06 -1.93
N ASN A 441 -4.03 43.87 -1.69
CA ASN A 441 -3.48 43.63 -0.36
C ASN A 441 -2.31 44.56 0.01
N HIS A 442 -2.04 45.56 -0.83
CA HIS A 442 -0.99 46.55 -0.59
C HIS A 442 -1.36 47.90 -1.22
N VAL A 443 -0.81 48.98 -0.66
CA VAL A 443 -0.91 50.33 -1.23
C VAL A 443 0.47 50.73 -1.70
N ASP A 444 0.60 51.13 -2.97
CA ASP A 444 1.88 51.53 -3.54
C ASP A 444 2.27 52.97 -3.10
N ASP A 445 3.47 53.42 -3.48
CA ASP A 445 4.02 54.72 -3.13
C ASP A 445 3.20 55.90 -3.76
N GLU A 446 2.37 55.62 -4.75
CA GLU A 446 1.48 56.56 -5.41
C GLU A 446 0.07 56.60 -4.78
N GLY A 447 -0.20 55.74 -3.79
CA GLY A 447 -1.47 55.65 -3.09
C GLY A 447 -2.51 54.77 -3.79
N ASN A 448 -2.13 53.91 -4.75
CA ASN A 448 -3.01 53.02 -5.45
C ASN A 448 -3.10 51.67 -4.72
N ASP A 449 -4.29 51.07 -4.72
CA ASP A 449 -4.49 49.70 -4.27
C ASP A 449 -3.91 48.74 -5.30
N VAL A 450 -2.91 47.93 -4.89
CA VAL A 450 -2.21 46.97 -5.74
C VAL A 450 -2.20 45.57 -5.13
N PHE A 451 -2.06 44.55 -5.96
CA PHE A 451 -1.94 43.16 -5.49
C PHE A 451 -0.47 42.72 -5.48
N TRP A 452 0.01 42.40 -4.28
CA TRP A 452 1.34 41.80 -4.09
C TRP A 452 1.21 40.28 -3.93
N PRO A 453 1.51 39.50 -4.96
CA PRO A 453 1.28 38.05 -4.99
C PRO A 453 2.19 37.24 -4.06
N TYR A 454 3.21 37.85 -3.46
CA TYR A 454 4.14 37.23 -2.51
C TYR A 454 4.15 37.93 -1.14
N LEU A 455 3.15 38.75 -0.83
CA LEU A 455 2.94 39.27 0.51
C LEU A 455 2.40 38.15 1.40
N ARG A 456 3.31 37.50 2.11
CA ARG A 456 3.06 36.25 2.82
C ARG A 456 2.32 36.45 4.11
N ASP A 457 1.54 35.43 4.52
CA ASP A 457 1.01 35.30 5.86
C ASP A 457 2.16 35.12 6.87
N GLU A 458 2.09 35.81 8.00
CA GLU A 458 3.19 35.85 8.99
C GLU A 458 3.43 34.52 9.70
N THR A 459 2.41 33.66 9.81
CA THR A 459 2.47 32.41 10.53
C THR A 459 2.86 31.25 9.63
N THR A 460 2.20 31.11 8.49
CA THR A 460 2.38 30.00 7.56
C THR A 460 3.41 30.28 6.50
N LEU A 461 3.80 31.54 6.29
CA LEU A 461 4.61 32.04 5.18
C LEU A 461 4.00 31.68 3.80
N ALA A 462 2.72 31.36 3.76
CA ALA A 462 1.99 31.10 2.53
C ALA A 462 1.71 32.39 1.80
N ARG A 463 1.91 32.41 0.49
CA ARG A 463 1.51 33.54 -0.34
C ARG A 463 -0.01 33.56 -0.56
N PRO A 464 -0.60 34.74 -0.86
CA PRO A 464 -1.99 34.83 -1.26
C PRO A 464 -2.24 34.06 -2.57
N TRP A 465 -3.43 33.46 -2.69
CA TRP A 465 -3.83 32.69 -3.87
C TRP A 465 -5.02 33.36 -4.55
N ALA A 466 -4.74 34.03 -5.67
CA ALA A 466 -5.75 34.68 -6.49
C ALA A 466 -6.02 33.88 -7.76
N ILE A 467 -7.28 33.73 -8.14
CA ILE A 467 -7.66 33.06 -9.39
C ILE A 467 -7.39 34.02 -10.58
N PRO A 468 -6.74 33.56 -11.65
CA PRO A 468 -6.55 34.37 -12.86
C PRO A 468 -7.87 34.96 -13.39
N GLY A 469 -7.87 36.25 -13.71
CA GLY A 469 -9.05 36.98 -14.17
C GLY A 469 -9.84 37.68 -13.04
N THR A 470 -9.48 37.53 -11.76
CA THR A 470 -10.05 38.33 -10.68
C THR A 470 -9.75 39.82 -10.89
N PRO A 471 -10.74 40.70 -10.96
CA PRO A 471 -10.54 42.14 -11.19
C PRO A 471 -9.59 42.75 -10.16
N GLY A 472 -8.67 43.59 -10.60
CA GLY A 472 -7.70 44.28 -9.73
C GLY A 472 -6.53 43.39 -9.23
N LEU A 473 -6.56 42.08 -9.47
CA LEU A 473 -5.51 41.16 -9.00
C LEU A 473 -4.61 40.64 -10.13
N MET A 474 -4.44 41.43 -11.18
CA MET A 474 -3.57 41.07 -12.28
C MET A 474 -2.11 40.95 -11.80
N HIS A 475 -1.51 39.78 -11.97
CA HIS A 475 -0.17 39.49 -11.49
C HIS A 475 0.53 38.45 -12.36
N ARG A 476 1.84 38.37 -12.20
CA ARG A 476 2.68 37.36 -12.86
C ARG A 476 3.21 36.37 -11.85
N VAL A 477 3.21 35.08 -12.21
CA VAL A 477 4.01 34.04 -11.57
C VAL A 477 4.95 33.43 -12.59
N GLY A 478 6.17 33.07 -12.19
CA GLY A 478 7.16 32.50 -13.07
C GLY A 478 8.38 31.98 -12.33
N GLY A 479 9.21 31.19 -13.01
CA GLY A 479 10.38 30.52 -12.44
C GLY A 479 11.57 31.46 -12.17
N LEU A 480 11.57 32.69 -12.71
CA LEU A 480 12.65 33.66 -12.42
C LEU A 480 12.55 34.11 -10.95
N GLU A 481 13.72 34.46 -10.37
CA GLU A 481 13.76 34.98 -9.01
C GLU A 481 13.01 36.31 -8.92
N LYS A 482 12.32 36.51 -7.83
CA LYS A 482 11.35 37.58 -7.65
C LYS A 482 11.47 38.23 -6.28
N ASN A 483 11.11 39.49 -6.24
CA ASN A 483 11.08 40.28 -5.01
C ASN A 483 10.05 39.73 -4.01
N ASP A 484 10.44 39.72 -2.73
CA ASP A 484 9.55 39.40 -1.63
C ASP A 484 8.44 40.44 -1.51
N GLY A 485 7.19 39.99 -1.57
CA GLY A 485 5.99 40.83 -1.57
C GLY A 485 5.49 41.14 -2.98
N SER A 486 6.17 42.01 -3.73
CA SER A 486 5.67 42.48 -5.04
C SER A 486 5.67 41.43 -6.14
N GLY A 487 6.56 40.45 -6.08
CA GLY A 487 6.71 39.42 -7.11
C GLY A 487 7.37 39.92 -8.41
N ASN A 488 7.84 41.14 -8.46
CA ASN A 488 8.63 41.68 -9.59
C ASN A 488 9.95 40.94 -9.70
N ILE A 489 10.50 40.85 -10.92
CA ILE A 489 11.81 40.21 -11.13
C ILE A 489 12.88 41.02 -10.34
N ASP A 490 13.66 40.31 -9.53
CA ASP A 490 14.72 40.88 -8.72
C ASP A 490 15.87 39.88 -8.58
N TYR A 491 17.00 40.22 -9.23
CA TYR A 491 18.22 39.41 -9.26
C TYR A 491 19.27 39.86 -8.25
N THR A 492 18.91 40.77 -7.32
CA THR A 492 19.86 41.19 -6.30
C THR A 492 20.25 40.03 -5.38
N PRO A 493 21.53 39.88 -5.02
CA PRO A 493 22.00 38.80 -4.17
C PRO A 493 21.25 38.71 -2.82
N ALA A 494 20.97 39.85 -2.19
CA ALA A 494 20.26 39.90 -0.90
C ALA A 494 18.81 39.41 -1.01
N ASN A 495 18.10 39.75 -2.11
CA ASN A 495 16.75 39.23 -2.33
C ASN A 495 16.77 37.74 -2.61
N HIS A 496 17.71 37.24 -3.41
CA HIS A 496 17.82 35.78 -3.65
C HIS A 496 18.04 35.01 -2.35
N GLU A 497 19.01 35.42 -1.52
CA GLU A 497 19.26 34.81 -0.22
C GLU A 497 17.99 34.82 0.66
N ARG A 498 17.29 35.97 0.75
CA ARG A 498 16.05 36.12 1.49
C ARG A 498 14.98 35.14 1.00
N MET A 499 14.79 35.02 -0.32
CA MET A 499 13.76 34.15 -0.91
C MET A 499 14.07 32.65 -0.66
N VAL A 500 15.33 32.26 -0.70
CA VAL A 500 15.78 30.90 -0.33
C VAL A 500 15.43 30.60 1.13
N HIS A 501 15.79 31.50 2.05
CA HIS A 501 15.50 31.34 3.48
C HIS A 501 14.00 31.32 3.78
N LEU A 502 13.19 32.14 3.10
CA LEU A 502 11.73 32.16 3.27
C LEU A 502 11.08 30.83 2.84
N ARG A 503 11.51 30.27 1.70
CA ARG A 503 11.03 28.95 1.25
C ARG A 503 11.40 27.84 2.23
N ALA A 504 12.63 27.85 2.75
CA ALA A 504 13.06 26.90 3.76
C ALA A 504 12.29 27.06 5.09
N ALA A 505 12.12 28.31 5.56
CA ALA A 505 11.39 28.61 6.78
C ALA A 505 9.90 28.19 6.69
N LYS A 506 9.26 28.37 5.51
CA LYS A 506 7.90 27.89 5.26
C LYS A 506 7.76 26.38 5.50
N ILE A 507 8.67 25.59 4.94
CA ILE A 507 8.64 24.13 5.13
C ILE A 507 8.90 23.76 6.60
N ALA A 508 9.84 24.45 7.26
CA ALA A 508 10.12 24.25 8.68
C ALA A 508 8.91 24.59 9.58
N ALA A 509 8.14 25.64 9.24
CA ALA A 509 6.96 26.05 9.99
C ALA A 509 5.86 24.98 10.02
N ILE A 510 5.80 24.08 9.05
CA ILE A 510 4.85 22.95 9.02
C ILE A 510 5.01 22.07 10.26
N ALA A 511 6.22 21.98 10.85
CA ALA A 511 6.46 21.18 12.05
C ALA A 511 5.52 21.54 13.23
N ALA A 512 5.05 22.78 13.31
CA ALA A 512 4.10 23.20 14.34
C ALA A 512 2.69 22.59 14.16
N ASP A 513 2.37 22.10 12.97
CA ASP A 513 1.09 21.43 12.64
C ASP A 513 1.18 19.90 12.70
N ILE A 514 2.37 19.34 12.96
CA ILE A 514 2.57 17.89 13.04
C ILE A 514 2.24 17.43 14.47
N PRO A 515 1.38 16.39 14.61
CA PRO A 515 1.08 15.84 15.93
C PRO A 515 2.37 15.26 16.59
N PRO A 516 2.42 15.21 17.93
CA PRO A 516 3.50 14.55 18.64
C PRO A 516 3.68 13.10 18.19
N THR A 517 4.93 12.62 18.23
CA THR A 517 5.26 11.23 17.89
C THR A 517 4.70 10.26 18.92
N GLU A 518 3.87 9.33 18.48
CA GLU A 518 3.32 8.30 19.36
C GLU A 518 4.33 7.16 19.57
N ILE A 519 4.52 6.77 20.83
CA ILE A 519 5.32 5.60 21.20
C ILE A 519 4.36 4.45 21.55
N ASN A 520 4.45 3.37 20.80
CA ASN A 520 3.73 2.14 21.10
C ASN A 520 4.62 1.25 22.00
N GLY A 521 4.27 1.17 23.28
CA GLY A 521 4.99 0.39 24.26
C GLY A 521 5.48 1.22 25.44
N ASP A 522 6.46 0.67 26.17
CA ASP A 522 7.10 1.35 27.29
C ASP A 522 8.02 2.47 26.76
N PRO A 523 7.79 3.74 27.11
CA PRO A 523 8.64 4.85 26.68
C PRO A 523 10.07 4.78 27.25
N ASP A 524 10.30 3.95 28.28
CA ASP A 524 11.58 3.69 28.90
C ASP A 524 12.15 2.32 28.51
N ALA A 525 11.70 1.72 27.40
CA ALA A 525 12.26 0.48 26.88
C ALA A 525 13.73 0.66 26.42
N ASP A 526 14.45 -0.45 26.32
CA ASP A 526 15.87 -0.41 25.94
C ASP A 526 16.06 -0.22 24.43
N VAL A 527 15.12 -0.74 23.63
CA VAL A 527 15.16 -0.75 22.17
C VAL A 527 13.96 -0.01 21.58
N LEU A 528 14.21 0.90 20.66
CA LEU A 528 13.18 1.53 19.83
C LEU A 528 13.25 0.99 18.39
N ILE A 529 12.12 0.56 17.86
CA ILE A 529 11.95 0.30 16.43
C ILE A 529 11.28 1.51 15.80
N LEU A 530 12.01 2.26 14.98
CA LEU A 530 11.49 3.43 14.28
C LEU A 530 11.09 3.06 12.87
N GLY A 531 9.81 3.18 12.55
CA GLY A 531 9.25 2.84 11.24
C GLY A 531 8.77 4.03 10.43
N TRP A 532 8.62 3.81 9.11
CA TRP A 532 7.93 4.66 8.17
C TRP A 532 7.38 3.83 7.00
N GLY A 533 6.40 4.36 6.29
CA GLY A 533 5.84 3.66 5.13
C GLY A 533 5.28 2.30 5.48
N SER A 534 5.32 1.37 4.57
CA SER A 534 4.72 0.03 4.70
C SER A 534 5.39 -0.90 5.71
N THR A 535 6.48 -0.48 6.36
CA THR A 535 7.12 -1.27 7.42
C THR A 535 6.29 -1.35 8.71
N TRP A 536 5.28 -0.47 8.86
CA TRP A 536 4.45 -0.37 10.07
C TRP A 536 3.87 -1.71 10.51
N ALA A 537 3.25 -2.43 9.60
CA ALA A 537 2.53 -3.67 9.91
C ALA A 537 3.45 -4.76 10.52
N ALA A 538 4.62 -4.96 9.90
CA ALA A 538 5.60 -5.94 10.39
C ALA A 538 6.24 -5.50 11.71
N ILE A 539 6.47 -4.19 11.89
CA ILE A 539 6.99 -3.62 13.15
C ILE A 539 5.97 -3.83 14.27
N ASP A 540 4.70 -3.47 14.05
CA ASP A 540 3.65 -3.60 15.05
C ASP A 540 3.50 -5.06 15.52
N ALA A 541 3.42 -6.01 14.58
CA ALA A 541 3.32 -7.44 14.89
C ALA A 541 4.55 -7.94 15.68
N ALA A 542 5.77 -7.58 15.25
CA ALA A 542 7.01 -8.01 15.90
C ALA A 542 7.15 -7.45 17.33
N VAL A 543 6.86 -6.16 17.50
CA VAL A 543 6.94 -5.50 18.81
C VAL A 543 5.89 -6.05 19.77
N GLN A 544 4.64 -6.26 19.31
CA GLN A 544 3.61 -6.87 20.15
C GLN A 544 3.99 -8.29 20.60
N ARG A 545 4.49 -9.14 19.69
CA ARG A 545 4.93 -10.51 20.04
C ARG A 545 6.11 -10.50 21.00
N SER A 546 7.10 -9.65 20.76
CA SER A 546 8.27 -9.49 21.64
C SER A 546 7.88 -9.03 23.04
N ARG A 547 6.95 -8.09 23.16
CA ARG A 547 6.45 -7.61 24.46
C ARG A 547 5.64 -8.67 25.22
N ARG A 548 4.87 -9.51 24.52
CA ARG A 548 4.12 -10.61 25.16
C ARG A 548 5.03 -11.61 25.88
N VAL A 549 6.27 -11.74 25.45
CA VAL A 549 7.29 -12.57 26.11
C VAL A 549 8.23 -11.77 27.02
N GLY A 550 7.87 -10.53 27.36
CA GLY A 550 8.56 -9.72 28.38
C GLY A 550 9.79 -8.95 27.89
N LYS A 551 10.02 -8.84 26.57
CA LYS A 551 11.14 -8.04 26.03
C LYS A 551 10.85 -6.54 26.17
N ARG A 552 11.88 -5.77 26.54
CA ARG A 552 11.82 -4.31 26.71
C ARG A 552 12.05 -3.60 25.37
N VAL A 553 11.00 -3.52 24.56
CA VAL A 553 11.00 -2.91 23.24
C VAL A 553 9.76 -2.03 23.04
N ALA A 554 9.97 -0.88 22.39
CA ALA A 554 8.92 0.02 21.94
C ALA A 554 9.04 0.26 20.43
N SER A 555 8.00 0.80 19.83
CA SER A 555 8.02 1.29 18.45
C SER A 555 7.47 2.70 18.35
N ALA A 556 7.96 3.43 17.35
CA ALA A 556 7.37 4.68 16.86
C ALA A 556 7.28 4.60 15.33
N HIS A 557 6.24 5.21 14.78
CA HIS A 557 6.05 5.26 13.33
C HIS A 557 5.82 6.69 12.89
N ILE A 558 6.58 7.16 11.90
CA ILE A 558 6.51 8.54 11.42
C ILE A 558 5.90 8.60 10.03
N MET A 559 4.85 9.41 9.90
CA MET A 559 4.20 9.72 8.64
C MET A 559 4.87 10.92 7.94
N HIS A 560 5.28 11.93 8.70
CA HIS A 560 5.92 13.14 8.18
C HIS A 560 7.44 12.95 8.14
N LEU A 561 8.01 12.93 6.94
CA LEU A 561 9.43 12.70 6.70
C LEU A 561 10.19 14.01 6.42
N ASN A 562 9.46 15.05 5.98
CA ASN A 562 9.97 16.42 5.88
C ASN A 562 8.80 17.44 6.02
N PRO A 563 8.82 18.31 7.03
CA PRO A 563 9.70 18.26 8.17
C PRO A 563 9.42 17.02 9.04
N LEU A 564 10.42 16.57 9.80
CA LEU A 564 10.23 15.53 10.80
C LEU A 564 9.46 16.07 12.01
N PRO A 565 8.73 15.23 12.77
CA PRO A 565 8.07 15.63 14.01
C PRO A 565 9.03 16.35 14.96
N PRO A 566 8.61 17.44 15.62
CA PRO A 566 9.49 18.30 16.39
C PRO A 566 10.07 17.61 17.64
N ASP A 567 9.35 16.64 18.22
CA ASP A 567 9.72 15.89 19.43
C ASP A 567 10.58 14.65 19.15
N LEU A 568 10.72 14.26 17.87
CA LEU A 568 11.37 13.01 17.49
C LEU A 568 12.81 12.94 18.00
N GLY A 569 13.58 14.02 17.92
CA GLY A 569 14.97 14.04 18.38
C GLY A 569 15.14 13.76 19.88
N ASP A 570 14.21 14.23 20.71
CA ASP A 570 14.23 13.99 22.14
C ASP A 570 13.74 12.57 22.49
N ILE A 571 12.81 12.03 21.71
CA ILE A 571 12.38 10.64 21.82
C ILE A 571 13.55 9.70 21.53
N LEU A 572 14.23 9.89 20.40
CA LEU A 572 15.33 9.02 19.98
C LEU A 572 16.47 8.92 21.03
N LYS A 573 16.76 10.00 21.77
CA LYS A 573 17.82 10.04 22.80
C LYS A 573 17.50 9.22 24.07
N ARG A 574 16.26 8.77 24.25
CA ARG A 574 15.86 7.99 25.44
C ARG A 574 16.25 6.52 25.35
N PHE A 575 16.45 6.00 24.14
CA PHE A 575 16.66 4.58 23.90
C PHE A 575 18.14 4.23 23.72
N GLU A 576 18.57 3.11 24.27
CA GLU A 576 19.96 2.64 24.14
C GLU A 576 20.26 2.13 22.72
N ARG A 577 19.25 1.58 22.04
CA ARG A 577 19.34 1.10 20.66
C ARG A 577 18.14 1.59 19.85
N ILE A 578 18.42 2.04 18.64
CA ILE A 578 17.42 2.46 17.67
C ILE A 578 17.63 1.63 16.42
N ILE A 579 16.61 0.86 16.02
CA ILE A 579 16.60 0.09 14.79
C ILE A 579 15.59 0.70 13.85
N VAL A 580 15.97 0.88 12.58
CA VAL A 580 15.11 1.43 11.53
C VAL A 580 14.97 0.37 10.43
N PRO A 581 13.87 -0.40 10.40
CA PRO A 581 13.58 -1.30 9.28
C PRO A 581 13.23 -0.52 8.02
N GLU A 582 13.97 -0.76 6.94
CA GLU A 582 13.80 -0.03 5.67
C GLU A 582 13.83 -0.95 4.46
N LEU A 583 12.89 -0.78 3.54
CA LEU A 583 12.88 -1.44 2.22
C LEU A 583 13.82 -0.72 1.23
N ASN A 584 14.97 -0.29 1.73
CA ASN A 584 16.04 0.40 1.01
C ASN A 584 17.36 0.24 1.78
N MET A 585 18.42 0.94 1.38
CA MET A 585 19.76 0.87 1.97
C MET A 585 20.00 1.90 3.10
N GLY A 586 18.96 2.25 3.88
CA GLY A 586 19.09 3.12 5.05
C GLY A 586 18.89 4.61 4.77
N GLN A 587 17.94 4.99 3.93
CA GLN A 587 17.70 6.39 3.56
C GLN A 587 17.18 7.22 4.75
N LEU A 588 16.19 6.71 5.50
CA LEU A 588 15.73 7.38 6.72
C LEU A 588 16.79 7.30 7.82
N THR A 589 17.46 6.17 7.98
CA THR A 589 18.55 6.02 8.96
C THR A 589 19.62 7.11 8.77
N GLN A 590 20.04 7.38 7.54
CA GLN A 590 21.01 8.44 7.23
C GLN A 590 20.48 9.83 7.61
N LEU A 591 19.22 10.12 7.28
CA LEU A 591 18.56 11.38 7.64
C LEU A 591 18.52 11.59 9.16
N ILE A 592 18.10 10.56 9.92
CA ILE A 592 18.01 10.59 11.38
C ILE A 592 19.38 10.77 12.02
N ARG A 593 20.39 10.00 11.59
CA ARG A 593 21.77 10.12 12.07
C ARG A 593 22.34 11.52 11.79
N GLY A 594 22.15 12.04 10.60
CA GLY A 594 22.65 13.37 10.20
C GLY A 594 21.97 14.51 10.96
N LYS A 595 20.66 14.42 11.19
CA LYS A 595 19.89 15.50 11.83
C LYS A 595 20.00 15.52 13.35
N PHE A 596 19.99 14.34 14.00
CA PHE A 596 19.89 14.23 15.46
C PHE A 596 21.17 13.74 16.15
N LEU A 597 22.18 13.32 15.36
CA LEU A 597 23.47 12.78 15.85
C LEU A 597 23.27 11.58 16.79
N VAL A 598 22.30 10.72 16.48
CA VAL A 598 22.02 9.48 17.20
C VAL A 598 22.57 8.27 16.45
N ASP A 599 22.91 7.19 17.16
CA ASP A 599 23.38 5.94 16.57
C ASP A 599 22.20 5.03 16.19
N ALA A 600 21.42 5.45 15.19
CA ALA A 600 20.38 4.64 14.61
C ALA A 600 20.98 3.59 13.65
N GLN A 601 20.50 2.35 13.73
CA GLN A 601 20.94 1.22 12.92
C GLN A 601 19.89 0.85 11.87
N CYS A 602 20.30 0.69 10.62
CA CYS A 602 19.41 0.25 9.55
C CYS A 602 19.25 -1.28 9.55
N LEU A 603 18.02 -1.76 9.61
CA LEU A 603 17.68 -3.12 9.19
C LEU A 603 17.21 -3.04 7.73
N SER A 604 18.13 -3.30 6.78
CA SER A 604 17.87 -3.16 5.35
C SER A 604 17.30 -4.44 4.74
N LYS A 605 16.26 -4.29 3.90
CA LYS A 605 15.73 -5.37 3.05
C LYS A 605 15.42 -4.84 1.65
N VAL A 606 16.20 -5.26 0.64
CA VAL A 606 16.04 -4.85 -0.76
C VAL A 606 15.80 -6.11 -1.61
N GLN A 607 14.61 -6.67 -1.49
CA GLN A 607 14.24 -7.96 -2.11
C GLN A 607 12.95 -7.88 -2.93
N GLY A 608 12.37 -6.69 -3.09
CA GLY A 608 11.07 -6.53 -3.74
C GLY A 608 9.89 -7.13 -2.96
N MET A 609 10.04 -7.30 -1.65
CA MET A 609 9.07 -7.93 -0.74
C MET A 609 9.00 -7.17 0.58
N PRO A 610 7.82 -7.10 1.24
CA PRO A 610 7.71 -6.51 2.57
C PRO A 610 8.49 -7.31 3.62
N PHE A 611 8.76 -6.70 4.77
CA PHE A 611 9.32 -7.41 5.93
C PHE A 611 8.35 -8.48 6.43
N LYS A 612 8.93 -9.61 6.86
CA LYS A 612 8.27 -10.56 7.76
C LYS A 612 8.45 -10.10 9.19
N SER A 613 7.44 -10.31 10.04
CA SER A 613 7.53 -9.90 11.45
C SER A 613 8.71 -10.55 12.16
N ARG A 614 9.00 -11.83 11.86
CA ARG A 614 10.13 -12.57 12.45
C ARG A 614 11.51 -11.99 12.11
N GLU A 615 11.67 -11.30 10.97
CA GLU A 615 12.94 -10.64 10.62
C GLU A 615 13.23 -9.48 11.59
N ILE A 616 12.17 -8.76 11.97
CA ILE A 616 12.27 -7.67 12.96
C ILE A 616 12.41 -8.22 14.37
N GLU A 617 11.73 -9.31 14.73
CA GLU A 617 11.89 -10.00 16.03
C GLU A 617 13.34 -10.46 16.24
N ALA A 618 13.99 -11.01 15.20
CA ALA A 618 15.40 -11.40 15.25
C ALA A 618 16.32 -10.18 15.51
N ALA A 619 16.07 -9.06 14.83
CA ALA A 619 16.84 -7.83 15.06
C ALA A 619 16.63 -7.26 16.47
N ILE A 620 15.43 -7.37 17.05
CA ILE A 620 15.16 -7.01 18.45
C ILE A 620 15.99 -7.89 19.40
N ASP A 621 16.05 -9.20 19.16
CA ASP A 621 16.82 -10.14 19.98
C ASP A 621 18.32 -9.85 19.95
N GLU A 622 18.87 -9.57 18.77
CA GLU A 622 20.28 -9.18 18.61
C GLU A 622 20.60 -7.89 19.36
N ALA A 623 19.71 -6.88 19.27
CA ALA A 623 19.89 -5.61 19.96
C ALA A 623 19.89 -5.77 21.49
N LEU A 624 18.92 -6.50 22.05
CA LEU A 624 18.82 -6.76 23.49
C LEU A 624 20.02 -7.58 24.00
N ALA A 625 20.49 -8.58 23.24
CA ALA A 625 21.69 -9.34 23.56
C ALA A 625 22.95 -8.45 23.59
N SER A 626 23.07 -7.50 22.66
CA SER A 626 24.20 -6.56 22.60
C SER A 626 24.26 -5.63 23.83
N ILE A 627 23.11 -5.16 24.32
CA ILE A 627 22.99 -4.34 25.52
C ILE A 627 23.44 -5.15 26.75
N SER A 628 22.95 -6.38 26.91
CA SER A 628 23.30 -7.26 28.02
C SER A 628 24.81 -7.54 28.10
N ASN A 629 25.46 -7.77 26.96
CA ASN A 629 26.89 -8.02 26.86
C ASN A 629 27.72 -6.78 27.20
N SER A 630 27.31 -5.58 26.80
CA SER A 630 27.99 -4.33 27.12
C SER A 630 27.93 -4.03 28.61
N ASN A 631 26.80 -4.26 29.26
CA ASN A 631 26.61 -4.07 30.69
C ASN A 631 27.44 -5.06 31.53
N THR A 632 27.60 -6.30 31.06
CA THR A 632 28.44 -7.32 31.72
C THR A 632 29.94 -6.97 31.62
N ALA A 633 30.38 -6.47 30.47
CA ALA A 633 31.77 -6.05 30.25
C ALA A 633 32.14 -4.82 31.09
N THR A 634 31.23 -3.88 31.29
CA THR A 634 31.44 -2.67 32.10
C THR A 634 31.51 -3.00 33.61
N ASN A 635 30.68 -3.93 34.09
CA ASN A 635 30.67 -4.38 35.47
C ASN A 635 31.86 -5.30 35.82
N GLY A 636 32.42 -6.04 34.83
CA GLY A 636 33.63 -6.87 35.02
C GLY A 636 34.95 -6.08 35.02
N ALA A 637 34.95 -4.84 34.49
CA ALA A 637 36.13 -3.97 34.49
C ALA A 637 36.27 -3.09 35.76
N THR A 638 35.25 -3.09 36.63
CA THR A 638 35.21 -2.33 37.89
C THR A 638 35.34 -3.21 39.16
N SER A 639 35.56 -4.52 38.99
CA SER A 639 35.89 -5.48 40.07
C SER A 639 37.38 -5.93 39.96
#